data_a9c694fcae9bfa3f7cc5e51ecc3b2b29
#
_entry.id   a9c694fcae9bfa3f7cc5e51ecc3b2b29
#
_cell.length_a   1.000
_cell.length_b   1.000
_cell.length_c   1.000
_cell.angle_alpha   90.00
_cell.angle_beta   90.00
_cell.angle_gamma   90.00
#
_symmetry.space_group_name_H-M   'P 1'
#
loop_
_entity.id
_entity.type
_entity.pdbx_description
1 polymer ?
#
loop_
_entity_poly.entity_id
_entity_poly.type
_entity_poly.pdbx_seq_one_letter_code
_entity_poly.pdbx_strand_id
1 'polypeptide(L)'
;MIRDRKGKWLDSSVFRQEAIKFLEKGYYTEAPYGTPEWLDYWKEQLRRCIEGYEVEGQKITGHHYCYLNFAQIERVEYGDGDEDDEEALANKITSFPDFWDGDYNFFWSLEIARNGICSKHTQVPSTDSEKTKWNSLNKKLKKLDKTSEEYFKIKQERDKISEDVLGRLDLFVKPHLDYLNGGYHFIVGKARRKGYSFKNGIIIANLYNTVRNKLTLIGAYEKKFIEQTMEKTLGFLNFFNEHTGFSKNRLIDKKDFIKSGYVEEVNGVNVEKGYKSVIDAKRTFKDNADAMRGVDALFILLEEAGAFDNLAQSYNAIVPSLTAGSKITGQICIIGTSGDMEKGTVDYADMYYNPLAYGLMPFVNIWDDNAENTVCGFFHPVVWNMEGFYDKQGNSDIKKALEWEYVRRKKLLENSSSSILLHRHMQEFPIKPAEAFAMASHSEIVCIEELRNRLNKIQAKSIHIKKGIPVTLHYNLDRTKVLAKPDLNNNLNPIYNYKPKTNDLNGAVVIYEFPSDKVPQNFYKIGYDPYRQNNGTSLSAITVFKGHWRGEKTKYKIVAEYYGRPQNSDMANEIALKLAMLYNTQVMVENEVTHPITYFERKKALKYLAAQPDRAISNSIQSSKVDRKYGCHMTDKIKEDCIKYTNDWLLNGYEDDFGNTLSVIDEIDCPGFIEELLMYNRKGNFDRVSSFFMCMMQLQEQELEKEYSTSVDRVTEVINFLNKINGRR
;
A
#
# COMPACT_ATOMS: atom_id res chain seq x y z
N MET A 1 -8.74 -13.15 8.89
CA MET A 1 -8.12 -14.13 9.80
C MET A 1 -7.33 -15.12 8.97
N ILE A 2 -6.02 -15.19 9.15
CA ILE A 2 -5.14 -16.14 8.47
C ILE A 2 -5.52 -17.56 8.94
N ARG A 3 -5.76 -18.47 8.03
CA ARG A 3 -6.19 -19.84 8.36
C ARG A 3 -5.23 -20.87 7.80
N ASP A 4 -5.17 -22.02 8.46
CA ASP A 4 -4.58 -23.21 7.89
C ASP A 4 -5.43 -23.74 6.73
N ARG A 5 -4.79 -24.50 5.84
CA ARG A 5 -5.45 -25.24 4.80
C ARG A 5 -6.40 -26.28 5.39
N LYS A 6 -7.62 -26.44 4.83
CA LYS A 6 -8.59 -27.44 5.29
C LYS A 6 -8.10 -28.86 5.04
N GLY A 7 -7.60 -29.13 3.83
CA GLY A 7 -7.06 -30.40 3.40
C GLY A 7 -5.54 -30.32 3.35
N LYS A 8 -4.85 -30.80 4.39
CA LYS A 8 -3.39 -30.89 4.36
C LYS A 8 -2.94 -31.92 3.33
N TRP A 9 -1.81 -31.63 2.69
CA TRP A 9 -1.13 -32.60 1.85
C TRP A 9 -0.68 -33.80 2.68
N LEU A 10 -1.00 -35.03 2.24
CA LEU A 10 -0.58 -36.25 2.93
C LEU A 10 0.77 -36.72 2.44
N ASP A 11 0.98 -36.64 1.12
CA ASP A 11 2.27 -36.92 0.48
C ASP A 11 2.49 -35.99 -0.70
N SER A 12 3.31 -34.95 -0.49
CA SER A 12 3.65 -33.99 -1.54
C SER A 12 4.78 -34.44 -2.45
N SER A 13 5.48 -35.54 -2.11
CA SER A 13 6.58 -36.11 -2.91
C SER A 13 6.10 -36.56 -4.29
N VAL A 14 4.83 -36.91 -4.42
CA VAL A 14 4.19 -37.29 -5.70
C VAL A 14 4.31 -36.23 -6.79
N PHE A 15 4.42 -34.96 -6.40
CA PHE A 15 4.61 -33.85 -7.35
C PHE A 15 6.06 -33.59 -7.71
N ARG A 16 7.02 -34.20 -7.01
CA ARG A 16 8.47 -34.00 -7.14
C ARG A 16 9.23 -35.22 -7.63
N GLN A 17 8.54 -36.24 -8.11
CA GLN A 17 9.13 -37.53 -8.46
C GLN A 17 10.28 -37.41 -9.46
N GLU A 18 10.21 -36.51 -10.43
CA GLU A 18 11.29 -36.33 -11.40
C GLU A 18 12.52 -35.69 -10.75
N ALA A 19 12.33 -34.72 -9.85
CA ALA A 19 13.43 -34.13 -9.09
C ALA A 19 14.11 -35.12 -8.15
N ILE A 20 13.31 -35.96 -7.44
CA ILE A 20 13.82 -37.02 -6.56
C ILE A 20 14.64 -38.01 -7.38
N LYS A 21 14.09 -38.46 -8.53
CA LYS A 21 14.80 -39.38 -9.45
C LYS A 21 16.14 -38.78 -9.93
N PHE A 22 16.16 -37.49 -10.27
CA PHE A 22 17.39 -36.83 -10.72
C PHE A 22 18.42 -36.71 -9.58
N LEU A 23 17.99 -36.42 -8.35
CA LEU A 23 18.88 -36.40 -7.19
C LEU A 23 19.50 -37.76 -6.88
N GLU A 24 18.74 -38.83 -7.05
CA GLU A 24 19.20 -40.20 -6.81
C GLU A 24 20.11 -40.73 -7.92
N LYS A 25 19.78 -40.44 -9.19
CA LYS A 25 20.40 -41.11 -10.36
C LYS A 25 21.29 -40.19 -11.19
N GLY A 26 21.17 -38.86 -11.06
CA GLY A 26 21.86 -37.88 -11.90
C GLY A 26 21.24 -37.68 -13.29
N TYR A 27 20.11 -38.35 -13.61
CA TYR A 27 19.43 -38.21 -14.88
C TYR A 27 17.91 -38.43 -14.75
N TYR A 28 17.15 -37.93 -15.72
CA TYR A 28 15.68 -38.00 -15.74
C TYR A 28 15.16 -39.28 -16.43
N THR A 29 15.87 -39.80 -17.42
CA THR A 29 15.46 -40.98 -18.18
C THR A 29 16.67 -41.81 -18.57
N GLU A 30 16.48 -43.14 -18.58
CA GLU A 30 17.49 -44.12 -19.05
C GLU A 30 17.43 -44.32 -20.57
N ALA A 31 16.36 -43.83 -21.23
CA ALA A 31 16.20 -43.96 -22.67
C ALA A 31 17.31 -43.16 -23.42
N PRO A 32 18.00 -43.77 -24.38
CA PRO A 32 19.04 -43.10 -25.15
C PRO A 32 18.48 -41.88 -25.91
N TYR A 33 19.29 -40.83 -26.01
CA TYR A 33 18.92 -39.57 -26.69
C TYR A 33 18.38 -39.82 -28.09
N GLY A 34 17.21 -39.24 -28.41
CA GLY A 34 16.59 -39.29 -29.73
C GLY A 34 15.79 -40.55 -30.04
N THR A 35 15.73 -41.54 -29.11
CA THR A 35 14.84 -42.70 -29.25
C THR A 35 13.38 -42.35 -29.08
N PRO A 36 12.43 -43.17 -29.59
CA PRO A 36 11.00 -42.93 -29.37
C PRO A 36 10.64 -42.82 -27.88
N GLU A 37 11.21 -43.66 -27.04
CA GLU A 37 10.99 -43.70 -25.58
C GLU A 37 11.48 -42.37 -24.93
N TRP A 38 12.65 -41.89 -25.38
CA TRP A 38 13.18 -40.57 -24.92
C TRP A 38 12.26 -39.47 -25.35
N LEU A 39 11.78 -39.43 -26.60
CA LEU A 39 10.86 -38.44 -27.12
C LEU A 39 9.52 -38.45 -26.38
N ASP A 40 8.95 -39.61 -26.12
CA ASP A 40 7.67 -39.75 -25.46
C ASP A 40 7.75 -39.33 -23.99
N TYR A 41 8.86 -39.62 -23.30
CA TYR A 41 9.13 -39.13 -21.95
C TYR A 41 9.13 -37.59 -21.92
N TRP A 42 9.90 -36.97 -22.80
CA TRP A 42 10.01 -35.48 -22.77
C TRP A 42 8.77 -34.78 -23.30
N LYS A 43 7.99 -35.40 -24.20
CA LYS A 43 6.66 -34.87 -24.58
C LYS A 43 5.71 -34.86 -23.39
N GLU A 44 5.71 -35.90 -22.58
CA GLU A 44 4.89 -35.95 -21.37
C GLU A 44 5.35 -34.91 -20.34
N GLN A 45 6.66 -34.77 -20.11
CA GLN A 45 7.17 -33.74 -19.22
C GLN A 45 6.79 -32.32 -19.70
N LEU A 46 6.90 -32.08 -21.01
CA LEU A 46 6.49 -30.79 -21.60
C LEU A 46 4.99 -30.55 -21.43
N ARG A 47 4.16 -31.61 -21.65
CA ARG A 47 2.71 -31.51 -21.42
C ARG A 47 2.40 -31.11 -19.97
N ARG A 48 3.06 -31.73 -18.98
CA ARG A 48 2.90 -31.40 -17.55
C ARG A 48 3.35 -29.98 -17.24
N CYS A 49 4.40 -29.47 -17.86
CA CYS A 49 4.85 -28.10 -17.74
C CYS A 49 3.87 -27.06 -18.34
N ILE A 50 2.96 -27.47 -19.22
CA ILE A 50 1.92 -26.64 -19.84
C ILE A 50 0.58 -26.79 -19.13
N GLU A 51 0.09 -28.04 -18.98
CA GLU A 51 -1.27 -28.33 -18.53
C GLU A 51 -1.40 -28.58 -17.03
N GLY A 52 -0.26 -28.70 -16.36
CA GLY A 52 -0.21 -29.10 -14.95
C GLY A 52 -0.17 -30.61 -14.79
N TYR A 53 -0.06 -31.04 -13.55
CA TYR A 53 0.05 -32.45 -13.17
C TYR A 53 -0.97 -32.77 -12.07
N GLU A 54 -1.68 -33.90 -12.26
CA GLU A 54 -2.72 -34.35 -11.35
C GLU A 54 -2.40 -35.76 -10.85
N VAL A 55 -2.45 -35.91 -9.54
CA VAL A 55 -2.25 -37.17 -8.83
C VAL A 55 -3.28 -37.27 -7.70
N GLU A 56 -3.98 -38.42 -7.60
CA GLU A 56 -4.96 -38.70 -6.52
C GLU A 56 -6.02 -37.58 -6.34
N GLY A 57 -6.45 -36.98 -7.46
CA GLY A 57 -7.45 -35.92 -7.45
C GLY A 57 -6.92 -34.53 -7.01
N GLN A 58 -5.63 -34.43 -6.77
CA GLN A 58 -4.94 -33.17 -6.48
C GLN A 58 -4.13 -32.71 -7.68
N LYS A 59 -4.26 -31.48 -8.05
CA LYS A 59 -3.63 -30.92 -9.25
C LYS A 59 -2.77 -29.71 -8.92
N ILE A 60 -1.59 -29.63 -9.56
CA ILE A 60 -0.72 -28.45 -9.57
C ILE A 60 -0.66 -27.85 -10.96
N THR A 61 -0.36 -26.55 -11.06
CA THR A 61 -0.23 -25.85 -12.35
C THR A 61 1.04 -26.27 -13.10
N GLY A 62 1.09 -26.02 -14.42
CA GLY A 62 2.27 -26.30 -15.22
C GLY A 62 3.52 -25.56 -14.78
N HIS A 63 3.38 -24.29 -14.38
CA HIS A 63 4.51 -23.53 -13.82
C HIS A 63 4.99 -24.12 -12.49
N HIS A 64 4.07 -24.57 -11.63
CA HIS A 64 4.43 -25.19 -10.36
C HIS A 64 5.13 -26.54 -10.58
N TYR A 65 4.61 -27.35 -11.51
CA TYR A 65 5.27 -28.62 -11.89
C TYR A 65 6.70 -28.39 -12.39
N CYS A 66 6.87 -27.43 -13.31
CA CYS A 66 8.18 -27.06 -13.82
C CYS A 66 9.12 -26.59 -12.71
N TYR A 67 8.62 -25.80 -11.78
CA TYR A 67 9.37 -25.32 -10.61
C TYR A 67 9.88 -26.46 -9.73
N LEU A 68 8.99 -27.37 -9.36
CA LEU A 68 9.33 -28.48 -8.46
C LEU A 68 10.32 -29.50 -9.05
N ASN A 69 10.28 -29.70 -10.38
CA ASN A 69 11.02 -30.80 -10.99
C ASN A 69 12.23 -30.39 -11.83
N PHE A 70 12.32 -29.11 -12.25
CA PHE A 70 13.35 -28.67 -13.18
C PHE A 70 14.04 -27.38 -12.77
N ALA A 71 13.69 -26.77 -11.63
CA ALA A 71 14.36 -25.59 -11.11
C ALA A 71 15.37 -25.98 -10.03
N GLN A 72 16.63 -25.64 -10.23
CA GLN A 72 17.62 -25.69 -9.14
C GLN A 72 17.66 -24.35 -8.41
N ILE A 73 17.45 -24.39 -7.11
CA ILE A 73 17.43 -23.21 -6.23
C ILE A 73 18.47 -23.32 -5.12
N GLU A 74 18.88 -22.18 -4.57
CA GLU A 74 19.64 -22.17 -3.33
C GLU A 74 18.70 -22.49 -2.15
N ARG A 75 19.03 -23.50 -1.38
CA ARG A 75 18.33 -23.93 -0.17
C ARG A 75 19.25 -23.83 1.02
N VAL A 76 18.64 -23.69 2.18
CA VAL A 76 19.32 -23.81 3.47
C VAL A 76 19.16 -25.27 3.92
N GLU A 77 20.27 -25.94 4.20
CA GLU A 77 20.29 -27.27 4.80
C GLU A 77 20.78 -27.13 6.23
N TYR A 78 19.99 -27.61 7.16
CA TYR A 78 20.37 -27.69 8.56
C TYR A 78 21.13 -29.00 8.74
N GLY A 79 22.30 -28.96 9.38
CA GLY A 79 23.06 -30.17 9.72
C GLY A 79 22.23 -31.11 10.62
N ASP A 80 22.55 -32.39 10.61
CA ASP A 80 21.92 -33.44 11.46
C ASP A 80 22.17 -33.24 12.99
N GLY A 81 22.30 -32.00 13.45
CA GLY A 81 22.34 -31.64 14.85
C GLY A 81 20.94 -31.70 15.48
N ASP A 82 20.84 -32.02 16.74
CA ASP A 82 19.58 -32.01 17.49
C ASP A 82 18.80 -30.71 17.22
N GLU A 83 17.49 -30.82 17.04
CA GLU A 83 16.56 -29.72 16.71
C GLU A 83 16.63 -28.53 17.70
N ASP A 84 17.34 -28.69 18.83
CA ASP A 84 17.54 -27.70 19.89
C ASP A 84 18.87 -26.91 19.79
N ASP A 85 19.71 -27.16 18.78
CA ASP A 85 21.01 -26.48 18.67
C ASP A 85 20.87 -25.14 17.91
N GLU A 86 20.60 -24.07 18.68
CA GLU A 86 20.47 -22.67 18.15
C GLU A 86 21.76 -22.16 17.47
N GLU A 87 22.90 -22.87 17.56
CA GLU A 87 24.21 -22.48 16.98
C GLU A 87 24.56 -23.23 15.69
N ALA A 88 23.72 -24.11 15.17
CA ALA A 88 24.01 -24.84 13.94
C ALA A 88 24.10 -23.90 12.73
N LEU A 89 25.30 -23.75 12.16
CA LEU A 89 25.53 -23.00 10.92
C LEU A 89 24.78 -23.63 9.77
N ALA A 90 23.77 -22.93 9.26
CA ALA A 90 23.00 -23.36 8.12
C ALA A 90 23.85 -23.31 6.83
N ASN A 91 24.02 -24.43 6.15
CA ASN A 91 24.74 -24.50 4.89
C ASN A 91 23.81 -24.18 3.73
N LYS A 92 24.29 -23.41 2.74
CA LYS A 92 23.57 -23.20 1.48
C LYS A 92 23.96 -24.29 0.48
N ILE A 93 22.97 -25.00 -0.01
CA ILE A 93 23.13 -25.99 -1.06
C ILE A 93 22.29 -25.61 -2.29
N THR A 94 22.70 -26.12 -3.45
CA THR A 94 21.88 -26.04 -4.69
C THR A 94 21.10 -27.35 -4.83
N SER A 95 19.77 -27.26 -4.81
CA SER A 95 18.88 -28.43 -4.94
C SER A 95 17.54 -28.01 -5.53
N PHE A 96 16.62 -28.95 -5.70
CA PHE A 96 15.25 -28.66 -6.15
C PHE A 96 14.39 -28.14 -4.99
N PRO A 97 13.40 -27.27 -5.27
CA PRO A 97 12.48 -26.79 -4.25
C PRO A 97 11.65 -27.90 -3.63
N ASP A 98 11.29 -27.73 -2.36
CA ASP A 98 10.25 -28.53 -1.74
C ASP A 98 8.87 -28.04 -2.20
N PHE A 99 7.88 -28.92 -2.07
CA PHE A 99 6.50 -28.51 -2.23
C PHE A 99 6.08 -27.66 -1.02
N TRP A 100 5.56 -26.48 -1.30
CA TRP A 100 5.04 -25.59 -0.28
C TRP A 100 3.63 -25.12 -0.63
N ASP A 101 2.75 -25.15 0.37
CA ASP A 101 1.35 -24.74 0.21
C ASP A 101 1.17 -23.24 -0.15
N GLY A 102 2.06 -22.36 0.31
CA GLY A 102 2.08 -20.96 -0.11
C GLY A 102 2.45 -20.78 -1.59
N ASP A 103 3.37 -21.58 -2.10
CA ASP A 103 3.72 -21.60 -3.53
C ASP A 103 2.56 -22.14 -4.38
N TYR A 104 1.89 -23.19 -3.89
CA TYR A 104 0.67 -23.71 -4.51
C TYR A 104 -0.41 -22.61 -4.64
N ASN A 105 -0.62 -21.82 -3.59
CA ASN A 105 -1.56 -20.69 -3.64
C ASN A 105 -1.15 -19.62 -4.67
N PHE A 106 0.14 -19.28 -4.75
CA PHE A 106 0.64 -18.31 -5.72
C PHE A 106 0.43 -18.77 -7.16
N PHE A 107 0.88 -19.99 -7.50
CA PHE A 107 0.80 -20.48 -8.88
C PHE A 107 -0.65 -20.66 -9.34
N TRP A 108 -1.56 -21.14 -8.48
CA TRP A 108 -2.98 -21.20 -8.80
C TRP A 108 -3.64 -19.84 -8.95
N SER A 109 -3.31 -18.91 -8.10
CA SER A 109 -3.85 -17.55 -8.19
C SER A 109 -3.44 -16.85 -9.48
N LEU A 110 -2.20 -17.02 -9.90
CA LEU A 110 -1.69 -16.52 -11.19
C LEU A 110 -2.43 -17.17 -12.38
N GLU A 111 -2.64 -18.48 -12.33
CA GLU A 111 -3.37 -19.24 -13.34
C GLU A 111 -4.83 -18.79 -13.46
N ILE A 112 -5.52 -18.62 -12.32
CA ILE A 112 -6.91 -18.15 -12.27
C ILE A 112 -7.02 -16.72 -12.82
N ALA A 113 -6.09 -15.83 -12.46
CA ALA A 113 -6.07 -14.47 -12.97
C ALA A 113 -6.00 -14.45 -14.50
N ARG A 114 -5.14 -15.27 -15.10
CA ARG A 114 -4.95 -15.34 -16.54
C ARG A 114 -6.10 -16.02 -17.27
N ASN A 115 -6.43 -17.23 -16.87
CA ASN A 115 -7.28 -18.15 -17.63
C ASN A 115 -8.69 -18.30 -17.05
N GLY A 116 -8.93 -17.85 -15.81
CA GLY A 116 -10.18 -18.07 -15.10
C GLY A 116 -10.39 -19.54 -14.72
N ILE A 117 -11.60 -19.88 -14.26
CA ILE A 117 -11.93 -21.24 -13.81
C ILE A 117 -12.70 -22.08 -14.84
N CYS A 118 -13.24 -21.46 -15.89
CA CYS A 118 -14.15 -22.10 -16.84
C CYS A 118 -13.79 -21.86 -18.31
N SER A 119 -12.57 -21.46 -18.63
CA SER A 119 -12.10 -21.35 -20.02
C SER A 119 -11.58 -22.68 -20.55
N LYS A 120 -11.44 -22.77 -21.88
CA LYS A 120 -10.80 -23.94 -22.52
C LYS A 120 -9.32 -24.11 -22.16
N HIS A 121 -8.69 -23.05 -21.69
CA HIS A 121 -7.26 -22.99 -21.39
C HIS A 121 -6.97 -23.07 -19.89
N THR A 122 -8.01 -23.19 -19.07
CA THR A 122 -7.79 -23.26 -17.62
C THR A 122 -7.33 -24.66 -17.20
N GLN A 123 -6.38 -24.66 -16.28
CA GLN A 123 -5.90 -25.86 -15.60
C GLN A 123 -6.73 -26.20 -14.35
N VAL A 124 -7.66 -25.33 -13.94
CA VAL A 124 -8.49 -25.54 -12.74
C VAL A 124 -9.34 -26.79 -12.88
N PRO A 125 -9.41 -27.67 -11.85
CA PRO A 125 -10.18 -28.90 -11.87
C PRO A 125 -11.69 -28.63 -11.99
N SER A 126 -12.21 -28.55 -13.21
CA SER A 126 -13.61 -28.34 -13.52
C SER A 126 -14.03 -29.23 -14.66
N THR A 127 -15.25 -29.81 -14.58
CA THR A 127 -15.83 -30.64 -15.63
C THR A 127 -16.32 -29.76 -16.79
N ASP A 128 -16.44 -30.37 -17.99
CA ASP A 128 -16.99 -29.64 -19.14
C ASP A 128 -18.46 -29.23 -18.94
N SER A 129 -19.22 -30.02 -18.17
CA SER A 129 -20.57 -29.65 -17.74
C SER A 129 -20.60 -28.40 -16.88
N GLU A 130 -19.73 -28.33 -15.87
CA GLU A 130 -19.59 -27.13 -15.00
C GLU A 130 -19.17 -25.91 -15.80
N LYS A 131 -18.18 -26.05 -16.69
CA LYS A 131 -17.72 -24.96 -17.58
C LYS A 131 -18.86 -24.45 -18.46
N THR A 132 -19.62 -25.35 -19.06
CA THR A 132 -20.75 -25.00 -19.94
C THR A 132 -21.87 -24.28 -19.17
N LYS A 133 -22.25 -24.83 -18.01
CA LYS A 133 -23.29 -24.27 -17.15
C LYS A 133 -22.88 -22.90 -16.62
N TRP A 134 -21.66 -22.79 -16.09
CA TRP A 134 -21.14 -21.52 -15.56
C TRP A 134 -21.12 -20.42 -16.63
N ASN A 135 -20.60 -20.73 -17.84
CA ASN A 135 -20.55 -19.79 -18.95
C ASN A 135 -21.96 -19.34 -19.39
N SER A 136 -22.94 -20.25 -19.40
CA SER A 136 -24.34 -19.94 -19.71
C SER A 136 -24.94 -18.97 -18.68
N LEU A 137 -24.78 -19.25 -17.39
CA LEU A 137 -25.25 -18.42 -16.29
C LEU A 137 -24.57 -17.03 -16.33
N ASN A 138 -23.27 -16.97 -16.53
CA ASN A 138 -22.52 -15.71 -16.61
C ASN A 138 -22.98 -14.85 -17.82
N LYS A 139 -23.32 -15.48 -18.95
CA LYS A 139 -23.89 -14.78 -20.11
C LYS A 139 -25.29 -14.24 -19.83
N LYS A 140 -26.12 -14.93 -19.06
CA LYS A 140 -27.44 -14.46 -18.62
C LYS A 140 -27.30 -13.26 -17.68
N LEU A 141 -26.43 -13.35 -16.67
CA LEU A 141 -26.19 -12.27 -15.70
C LEU A 141 -25.78 -10.94 -16.35
N LYS A 142 -25.00 -10.98 -17.44
CA LYS A 142 -24.62 -9.79 -18.19
C LYS A 142 -25.78 -9.03 -18.84
N LYS A 143 -26.95 -9.68 -18.99
CA LYS A 143 -28.14 -9.12 -19.65
C LYS A 143 -29.23 -8.68 -18.68
N LEU A 144 -29.10 -9.05 -17.41
CA LEU A 144 -30.12 -8.79 -16.38
C LEU A 144 -29.81 -7.51 -15.60
N ASP A 145 -30.85 -6.87 -15.11
CA ASP A 145 -30.71 -5.79 -14.15
C ASP A 145 -30.18 -6.34 -12.83
N LYS A 146 -29.10 -5.73 -12.34
CA LYS A 146 -28.40 -6.14 -11.12
C LYS A 146 -29.23 -6.02 -9.84
N THR A 147 -30.37 -5.33 -9.89
CA THR A 147 -31.29 -5.16 -8.76
C THR A 147 -32.46 -6.17 -8.79
N SER A 148 -32.61 -6.95 -9.86
CA SER A 148 -33.73 -7.88 -10.03
C SER A 148 -33.57 -9.16 -9.20
N GLU A 149 -34.66 -9.73 -8.72
CA GLU A 149 -34.67 -11.00 -7.99
C GLU A 149 -34.10 -12.15 -8.84
N GLU A 150 -34.40 -12.13 -10.16
CA GLU A 150 -33.85 -13.10 -11.11
C GLU A 150 -32.33 -13.04 -11.20
N TYR A 151 -31.75 -11.81 -11.19
CA TYR A 151 -30.29 -11.65 -11.15
C TYR A 151 -29.67 -12.33 -9.92
N PHE A 152 -30.22 -12.10 -8.74
CA PHE A 152 -29.69 -12.68 -7.49
C PHE A 152 -29.81 -14.22 -7.50
N LYS A 153 -30.89 -14.77 -7.99
CA LYS A 153 -31.08 -16.23 -8.09
C LYS A 153 -30.06 -16.87 -9.02
N ILE A 154 -29.89 -16.32 -10.22
CA ILE A 154 -28.91 -16.82 -11.21
C ILE A 154 -27.48 -16.63 -10.71
N LYS A 155 -27.19 -15.50 -10.05
CA LYS A 155 -25.89 -15.23 -9.42
C LYS A 155 -25.58 -16.29 -8.36
N GLN A 156 -26.50 -16.60 -7.48
CA GLN A 156 -26.33 -17.63 -6.45
C GLN A 156 -26.03 -19.00 -7.05
N GLU A 157 -26.72 -19.40 -8.13
CA GLU A 157 -26.46 -20.66 -8.82
C GLU A 157 -25.06 -20.70 -9.45
N ARG A 158 -24.62 -19.61 -10.11
CA ARG A 158 -23.28 -19.48 -10.67
C ARG A 158 -22.20 -19.51 -9.57
N ASP A 159 -22.41 -18.77 -8.49
CA ASP A 159 -21.46 -18.63 -7.39
C ASP A 159 -21.25 -19.98 -6.67
N LYS A 160 -22.32 -20.78 -6.53
CA LYS A 160 -22.21 -22.14 -6.00
C LYS A 160 -21.27 -23.02 -6.83
N ILE A 161 -21.38 -22.97 -8.17
CA ILE A 161 -20.46 -23.70 -9.06
C ILE A 161 -19.02 -23.21 -8.84
N SER A 162 -18.84 -21.89 -8.71
CA SER A 162 -17.53 -21.29 -8.48
C SER A 162 -16.91 -21.75 -7.15
N GLU A 163 -17.70 -21.77 -6.09
CA GLU A 163 -17.30 -22.25 -4.76
C GLU A 163 -16.92 -23.73 -4.78
N ASP A 164 -17.70 -24.57 -5.45
CA ASP A 164 -17.44 -26.02 -5.59
C ASP A 164 -16.11 -26.24 -6.34
N VAL A 165 -15.87 -25.52 -7.45
CA VAL A 165 -14.63 -25.63 -8.23
C VAL A 165 -13.41 -25.12 -7.43
N LEU A 166 -13.52 -23.96 -6.79
CA LEU A 166 -12.45 -23.40 -5.96
C LEU A 166 -12.19 -24.25 -4.71
N GLY A 167 -13.25 -24.87 -4.18
CA GLY A 167 -13.16 -25.75 -3.00
C GLY A 167 -12.25 -26.96 -3.23
N ARG A 168 -12.14 -27.45 -4.48
CA ARG A 168 -11.22 -28.55 -4.85
C ARG A 168 -9.75 -28.12 -4.77
N LEU A 169 -9.46 -26.82 -4.92
CA LEU A 169 -8.10 -26.29 -4.79
C LEU A 169 -7.71 -26.02 -3.35
N ASP A 170 -8.69 -25.78 -2.47
CA ASP A 170 -8.49 -25.44 -1.05
C ASP A 170 -7.44 -24.33 -0.84
N LEU A 171 -7.60 -23.20 -1.51
CA LEU A 171 -6.69 -22.07 -1.42
C LEU A 171 -6.81 -21.34 -0.09
N PHE A 172 -5.71 -20.79 0.41
CA PHE A 172 -5.70 -19.85 1.55
C PHE A 172 -6.34 -18.51 1.17
N VAL A 173 -6.08 -18.06 -0.05
CA VAL A 173 -6.67 -16.84 -0.61
C VAL A 173 -8.08 -17.10 -1.09
N LYS A 174 -8.88 -16.05 -1.15
CA LYS A 174 -10.27 -16.12 -1.63
C LYS A 174 -10.42 -15.24 -2.89
N PRO A 175 -10.27 -15.79 -4.11
CA PRO A 175 -10.58 -15.07 -5.35
C PRO A 175 -12.02 -14.55 -5.32
N HIS A 176 -12.26 -13.33 -5.81
CA HIS A 176 -13.59 -12.76 -5.82
C HIS A 176 -14.48 -13.43 -6.89
N LEU A 177 -15.64 -13.98 -6.49
CA LEU A 177 -16.47 -14.85 -7.33
C LEU A 177 -17.00 -14.20 -8.62
N ASP A 178 -17.16 -12.89 -8.66
CA ASP A 178 -17.63 -12.16 -9.84
C ASP A 178 -16.56 -11.99 -10.94
N TYR A 179 -15.29 -12.29 -10.66
CA TYR A 179 -14.15 -12.01 -11.54
C TYR A 179 -13.38 -13.28 -11.95
N LEU A 180 -14.03 -14.44 -11.94
CA LEU A 180 -13.42 -15.75 -12.22
C LEU A 180 -13.37 -16.13 -13.70
N ASN A 181 -13.69 -15.24 -14.62
CA ASN A 181 -13.65 -15.47 -16.05
C ASN A 181 -12.26 -15.33 -16.69
N GLY A 182 -11.27 -14.92 -15.91
CA GLY A 182 -9.90 -14.70 -16.38
C GLY A 182 -9.70 -13.40 -17.16
N GLY A 183 -8.49 -13.19 -17.65
CA GLY A 183 -8.15 -11.97 -18.37
C GLY A 183 -7.82 -10.80 -17.45
N TYR A 184 -7.19 -11.09 -16.31
CA TYR A 184 -6.70 -10.09 -15.35
C TYR A 184 -5.18 -10.09 -15.28
N HIS A 185 -4.63 -8.92 -15.06
CA HIS A 185 -3.25 -8.78 -14.61
C HIS A 185 -3.15 -9.17 -13.13
N PHE A 186 -1.94 -9.30 -12.59
CA PHE A 186 -1.72 -9.86 -11.28
C PHE A 186 -0.80 -8.97 -10.44
N ILE A 187 -1.16 -8.71 -9.18
CA ILE A 187 -0.37 -7.92 -8.25
C ILE A 187 -0.15 -8.70 -6.96
N VAL A 188 1.08 -8.70 -6.45
CA VAL A 188 1.51 -9.49 -5.30
C VAL A 188 2.18 -8.62 -4.26
N GLY A 189 1.57 -8.47 -3.11
CA GLY A 189 2.24 -8.00 -1.88
C GLY A 189 2.87 -9.20 -1.17
N LYS A 190 4.15 -9.14 -0.83
CA LYS A 190 4.86 -10.28 -0.25
C LYS A 190 5.78 -9.91 0.90
N ALA A 191 5.99 -10.83 1.83
CA ALA A 191 7.08 -10.80 2.77
C ALA A 191 8.43 -11.08 2.07
N ARG A 192 9.53 -10.61 2.65
CA ARG A 192 10.88 -10.96 2.18
C ARG A 192 11.18 -12.45 2.27
N ARG A 193 12.15 -12.91 1.49
CA ARG A 193 12.70 -14.28 1.48
C ARG A 193 11.68 -15.38 1.15
N LYS A 194 10.66 -15.05 0.32
CA LYS A 194 9.66 -16.03 -0.17
C LYS A 194 10.02 -16.65 -1.53
N GLY A 195 11.27 -16.57 -1.97
CA GLY A 195 11.77 -17.24 -3.18
C GLY A 195 11.18 -16.73 -4.49
N TYR A 196 10.61 -15.52 -4.54
CA TYR A 196 9.92 -15.02 -5.74
C TYR A 196 10.83 -14.87 -6.96
N SER A 197 12.10 -14.53 -6.80
CA SER A 197 13.04 -14.44 -7.94
C SER A 197 13.23 -15.78 -8.61
N PHE A 198 13.22 -16.91 -7.86
CA PHE A 198 13.24 -18.26 -8.42
C PHE A 198 11.91 -18.63 -9.10
N LYS A 199 10.78 -18.36 -8.43
CA LYS A 199 9.43 -18.61 -8.99
C LYS A 199 9.19 -17.83 -10.28
N ASN A 200 9.55 -16.56 -10.31
CA ASN A 200 9.44 -15.72 -11.51
C ASN A 200 10.40 -16.18 -12.61
N GLY A 201 11.63 -16.49 -12.26
CA GLY A 201 12.63 -17.00 -13.18
C GLY A 201 12.17 -18.29 -13.88
N ILE A 202 11.58 -19.23 -13.15
CA ILE A 202 11.08 -20.48 -13.75
C ILE A 202 9.81 -20.27 -14.57
N ILE A 203 8.91 -19.35 -14.20
CA ILE A 203 7.75 -18.98 -15.03
C ILE A 203 8.24 -18.48 -16.40
N ILE A 204 9.23 -17.59 -16.40
CA ILE A 204 9.81 -17.01 -17.62
C ILE A 204 10.51 -18.10 -18.45
N ALA A 205 11.33 -18.95 -17.81
CA ALA A 205 12.01 -20.06 -18.49
C ALA A 205 11.01 -21.08 -19.07
N ASN A 206 9.93 -21.39 -18.34
CA ASN A 206 8.88 -22.28 -18.83
C ASN A 206 8.14 -21.67 -20.03
N LEU A 207 7.76 -20.39 -19.98
CA LEU A 207 7.13 -19.70 -21.12
C LEU A 207 8.05 -19.65 -22.34
N TYR A 208 9.35 -19.41 -22.15
CA TYR A 208 10.34 -19.43 -23.23
C TYR A 208 10.42 -20.80 -23.91
N ASN A 209 10.29 -21.88 -23.15
CA ASN A 209 10.36 -23.25 -23.67
C ASN A 209 9.04 -23.75 -24.25
N THR A 210 7.89 -23.29 -23.76
CA THR A 210 6.58 -23.84 -24.09
C THR A 210 5.79 -23.04 -25.11
N VAL A 211 6.09 -21.73 -25.27
CA VAL A 211 5.32 -20.86 -26.16
C VAL A 211 6.19 -20.28 -27.28
N ARG A 212 5.81 -20.62 -28.52
CA ARG A 212 6.55 -20.19 -29.73
C ARG A 212 6.29 -18.73 -30.09
N ASN A 213 7.33 -18.07 -30.60
CA ASN A 213 7.25 -16.74 -31.22
C ASN A 213 6.60 -15.69 -30.31
N LYS A 214 6.95 -15.75 -29.02
CA LYS A 214 6.44 -14.81 -28.02
C LYS A 214 7.58 -14.16 -27.25
N LEU A 215 7.29 -12.93 -26.81
CA LEU A 215 8.17 -12.11 -26.00
C LEU A 215 7.75 -12.18 -24.54
N THR A 216 8.71 -12.36 -23.66
CA THR A 216 8.59 -12.20 -22.20
C THR A 216 9.51 -11.08 -21.75
N LEU A 217 9.01 -10.17 -20.92
CA LEU A 217 9.76 -9.02 -20.45
C LEU A 217 9.98 -9.08 -18.94
N ILE A 218 11.15 -8.63 -18.51
CA ILE A 218 11.45 -8.34 -17.11
C ILE A 218 11.76 -6.85 -17.04
N GLY A 219 11.03 -6.12 -16.19
CA GLY A 219 11.26 -4.72 -15.93
C GLY A 219 11.30 -4.43 -14.44
N ALA A 220 12.05 -3.41 -14.06
CA ALA A 220 12.10 -2.89 -12.70
C ALA A 220 12.47 -1.41 -12.73
N TYR A 221 12.34 -0.75 -11.59
CA TYR A 221 12.79 0.64 -11.47
C TYR A 221 14.30 0.78 -11.74
N GLU A 222 15.11 -0.10 -11.14
CA GLU A 222 16.57 -0.15 -11.34
C GLU A 222 17.05 -1.50 -11.86
N LYS A 223 18.15 -1.46 -12.62
CA LYS A 223 18.74 -2.64 -13.29
C LYS A 223 19.11 -3.77 -12.32
N LYS A 224 19.58 -3.44 -11.11
CA LYS A 224 19.98 -4.44 -10.10
C LYS A 224 18.88 -5.46 -9.75
N PHE A 225 17.62 -5.04 -9.78
CA PHE A 225 16.47 -5.92 -9.49
C PHE A 225 16.18 -6.86 -10.67
N ILE A 226 16.32 -6.37 -11.90
CA ILE A 226 16.19 -7.18 -13.13
C ILE A 226 17.26 -8.26 -13.18
N GLU A 227 18.50 -7.91 -12.85
CA GLU A 227 19.67 -8.80 -12.94
C GLU A 227 19.50 -10.02 -12.03
N GLN A 228 18.95 -9.88 -10.84
CA GLN A 228 18.72 -10.98 -9.91
C GLN A 228 17.79 -12.06 -10.49
N THR A 229 16.63 -11.66 -11.03
CA THR A 229 15.67 -12.61 -11.62
C THR A 229 16.18 -13.15 -12.95
N MET A 230 16.87 -12.35 -13.75
CA MET A 230 17.44 -12.83 -15.02
C MET A 230 18.55 -13.83 -14.80
N GLU A 231 19.40 -13.68 -13.79
CA GLU A 231 20.42 -14.65 -13.39
C GLU A 231 19.81 -16.02 -13.06
N LYS A 232 18.72 -16.04 -12.27
CA LYS A 232 18.00 -17.28 -11.95
C LYS A 232 17.37 -17.90 -13.20
N THR A 233 16.76 -17.07 -14.06
CA THR A 233 16.21 -17.52 -15.35
C THR A 233 17.27 -18.16 -16.22
N LEU A 234 18.46 -17.54 -16.35
CA LEU A 234 19.58 -18.10 -17.10
C LEU A 234 20.06 -19.44 -16.51
N GLY A 235 20.17 -19.52 -15.19
CA GLY A 235 20.52 -20.77 -14.48
C GLY A 235 19.57 -21.90 -14.86
N PHE A 236 18.25 -21.67 -14.86
CA PHE A 236 17.26 -22.67 -15.26
C PHE A 236 17.38 -23.06 -16.73
N LEU A 237 17.54 -22.08 -17.63
CA LEU A 237 17.71 -22.38 -19.06
C LEU A 237 18.99 -23.16 -19.36
N ASN A 238 20.08 -22.92 -18.61
CA ASN A 238 21.30 -23.71 -18.73
C ASN A 238 21.11 -25.13 -18.22
N PHE A 239 20.47 -25.29 -17.06
CA PHE A 239 20.10 -26.59 -16.53
C PHE A 239 19.21 -27.38 -17.53
N PHE A 240 18.22 -26.69 -18.14
CA PHE A 240 17.39 -27.35 -19.18
C PHE A 240 18.21 -27.82 -20.37
N ASN A 241 19.19 -27.05 -20.83
CA ASN A 241 20.03 -27.40 -21.96
C ASN A 241 20.95 -28.59 -21.65
N GLU A 242 21.43 -28.69 -20.42
CA GLU A 242 22.41 -29.70 -19.99
C GLU A 242 21.74 -31.05 -19.64
N HIS A 243 20.56 -31.00 -19.00
CA HIS A 243 19.99 -32.16 -18.32
C HIS A 243 18.62 -32.60 -18.84
N THR A 244 17.98 -31.82 -19.76
CA THR A 244 16.60 -32.09 -20.18
C THR A 244 16.44 -32.12 -21.69
N GLY A 245 15.30 -32.67 -22.17
CA GLY A 245 14.86 -32.54 -23.56
C GLY A 245 14.27 -31.19 -23.93
N PHE A 246 14.32 -30.18 -23.04
CA PHE A 246 13.79 -28.85 -23.28
C PHE A 246 14.80 -27.89 -23.94
N SER A 247 16.02 -28.38 -24.23
CA SER A 247 17.08 -27.60 -24.85
C SER A 247 16.60 -26.84 -26.07
N LYS A 248 17.00 -25.58 -26.18
CA LYS A 248 16.73 -24.67 -27.30
C LYS A 248 18.02 -24.02 -27.81
N ASN A 249 18.23 -24.07 -29.12
CA ASN A 249 19.28 -23.26 -29.75
C ASN A 249 19.00 -21.78 -29.46
N ARG A 250 20.04 -21.05 -29.06
CA ARG A 250 19.97 -19.61 -28.79
C ARG A 250 20.62 -18.85 -29.94
N LEU A 251 19.79 -18.20 -30.74
CA LEU A 251 20.26 -17.31 -31.82
C LEU A 251 20.95 -16.06 -31.27
N ILE A 252 20.42 -15.54 -30.16
CA ILE A 252 21.03 -14.48 -29.38
C ILE A 252 21.11 -14.96 -27.95
N ASP A 253 22.29 -14.90 -27.36
CA ASP A 253 22.60 -15.29 -25.99
C ASP A 253 23.39 -14.18 -25.30
N LYS A 254 22.66 -13.21 -24.74
CA LYS A 254 23.24 -12.09 -23.96
C LYS A 254 22.71 -12.17 -22.53
N LYS A 255 23.48 -11.64 -21.58
CA LYS A 255 23.11 -11.61 -20.15
C LYS A 255 21.69 -11.04 -19.89
N ASP A 256 21.25 -10.11 -20.73
CA ASP A 256 20.00 -9.36 -20.58
C ASP A 256 19.03 -9.54 -21.75
N PHE A 257 19.37 -10.40 -22.74
CA PHE A 257 18.51 -10.66 -23.89
C PHE A 257 18.80 -12.02 -24.50
N ILE A 258 17.78 -12.88 -24.56
CA ILE A 258 17.89 -14.22 -25.15
C ILE A 258 16.83 -14.38 -26.22
N LYS A 259 17.23 -14.93 -27.38
CA LYS A 259 16.29 -15.29 -28.46
C LYS A 259 16.59 -16.71 -28.91
N SER A 260 15.59 -17.60 -28.85
CA SER A 260 15.71 -18.95 -29.36
C SER A 260 15.57 -18.99 -30.90
N GLY A 261 16.35 -19.86 -31.53
CA GLY A 261 16.32 -20.06 -32.97
C GLY A 261 17.69 -20.35 -33.55
N TYR A 262 17.72 -20.46 -34.85
CA TYR A 262 18.92 -20.65 -35.67
C TYR A 262 18.72 -19.99 -37.04
N VAL A 263 19.80 -19.76 -37.74
CA VAL A 263 19.78 -19.26 -39.12
C VAL A 263 19.99 -20.43 -40.06
N GLU A 264 19.17 -20.50 -41.10
CA GLU A 264 19.31 -21.46 -42.21
C GLU A 264 19.32 -20.72 -43.53
N GLU A 265 20.22 -21.06 -44.36
CA GLU A 265 20.27 -20.49 -45.75
C GLU A 265 19.20 -21.22 -46.62
N VAL A 266 18.24 -20.46 -47.12
CA VAL A 266 17.19 -20.95 -48.02
C VAL A 266 17.26 -20.13 -49.28
N ASN A 267 17.61 -20.76 -50.40
CA ASN A 267 17.76 -20.08 -51.70
C ASN A 267 18.72 -18.88 -51.70
N GLY A 268 19.85 -18.99 -50.99
CA GLY A 268 20.84 -17.90 -50.90
C GLY A 268 20.48 -16.76 -49.92
N VAL A 269 19.38 -16.91 -49.19
CA VAL A 269 18.94 -15.91 -48.18
C VAL A 269 18.97 -16.55 -46.77
N ASN A 270 19.57 -15.82 -45.85
CA ASN A 270 19.57 -16.24 -44.42
C ASN A 270 18.20 -16.03 -43.81
N VAL A 271 17.56 -17.12 -43.40
CA VAL A 271 16.22 -17.14 -42.79
C VAL A 271 16.31 -17.59 -41.34
N GLU A 272 15.79 -16.80 -40.44
CA GLU A 272 15.66 -17.23 -39.02
C GLU A 272 14.59 -18.33 -38.88
N LYS A 273 14.97 -19.46 -38.34
CA LYS A 273 14.10 -20.61 -38.03
C LYS A 273 14.15 -20.97 -36.54
N GLY A 274 13.33 -21.94 -36.16
CA GLY A 274 13.26 -22.46 -34.79
C GLY A 274 12.12 -21.91 -33.99
N TYR A 275 12.29 -21.85 -32.69
CA TYR A 275 11.20 -21.55 -31.72
C TYR A 275 10.85 -20.07 -31.65
N LYS A 276 11.84 -19.18 -31.81
CA LYS A 276 11.72 -17.70 -31.87
C LYS A 276 11.13 -17.05 -30.61
N SER A 277 11.17 -17.73 -29.45
CA SER A 277 10.80 -17.11 -28.16
C SER A 277 11.90 -16.16 -27.71
N VAL A 278 11.52 -15.07 -27.05
CA VAL A 278 12.43 -14.00 -26.61
C VAL A 278 12.23 -13.71 -25.14
N ILE A 279 13.34 -13.53 -24.42
CA ILE A 279 13.37 -12.90 -23.09
C ILE A 279 14.13 -11.58 -23.22
N ASP A 280 13.52 -10.46 -22.86
CA ASP A 280 14.12 -9.13 -22.81
C ASP A 280 14.12 -8.58 -21.38
N ALA A 281 15.29 -8.35 -20.82
CA ALA A 281 15.52 -7.90 -19.46
C ALA A 281 16.33 -6.58 -19.42
N LYS A 282 16.18 -5.73 -20.45
CA LYS A 282 16.98 -4.51 -20.60
C LYS A 282 16.31 -3.27 -20.04
N ARG A 283 15.00 -3.32 -19.75
CA ARG A 283 14.18 -2.12 -19.62
C ARG A 283 14.01 -1.71 -18.18
N THR A 284 14.46 -0.51 -17.84
CA THR A 284 14.31 0.14 -16.54
C THR A 284 13.39 1.35 -16.61
N PHE A 285 12.74 1.69 -15.51
CA PHE A 285 11.73 2.75 -15.44
C PHE A 285 12.20 4.01 -14.70
N LYS A 286 13.40 4.01 -14.12
CA LYS A 286 13.95 5.13 -13.37
C LYS A 286 13.95 6.44 -14.14
N ASP A 287 14.40 6.40 -15.40
CA ASP A 287 14.54 7.57 -16.25
C ASP A 287 13.43 7.68 -17.30
N ASN A 288 12.60 6.64 -17.47
CA ASN A 288 11.56 6.60 -18.49
C ASN A 288 10.39 5.73 -18.08
N ALA A 289 9.30 6.36 -17.63
CA ALA A 289 8.05 5.66 -17.28
C ALA A 289 7.41 4.92 -18.49
N ASP A 290 7.73 5.32 -19.71
CA ASP A 290 7.21 4.73 -20.95
C ASP A 290 8.14 3.63 -21.56
N ALA A 291 9.10 3.12 -20.81
CA ALA A 291 10.14 2.20 -21.30
C ALA A 291 9.59 0.95 -22.01
N MET A 292 8.38 0.53 -21.72
CA MET A 292 7.72 -0.64 -22.35
C MET A 292 6.44 -0.28 -23.13
N ARG A 293 6.21 1.00 -23.42
CA ARG A 293 5.07 1.43 -24.25
C ARG A 293 5.13 0.80 -25.64
N GLY A 294 4.00 0.27 -26.11
CA GLY A 294 3.89 -0.29 -27.47
C GLY A 294 4.52 -1.68 -27.66
N VAL A 295 4.90 -2.37 -26.57
CA VAL A 295 5.51 -3.69 -26.67
C VAL A 295 4.45 -4.79 -26.51
N ASP A 296 4.21 -5.59 -27.55
CA ASP A 296 3.35 -6.78 -27.51
C ASP A 296 4.14 -7.96 -26.88
N ALA A 297 3.81 -8.29 -25.64
CA ALA A 297 4.42 -9.38 -24.89
C ALA A 297 3.39 -10.35 -24.37
N LEU A 298 3.79 -11.63 -24.24
CA LEU A 298 2.96 -12.65 -23.61
C LEU A 298 2.88 -12.49 -22.09
N PHE A 299 4.00 -12.11 -21.48
CA PHE A 299 4.13 -11.93 -20.05
C PHE A 299 5.13 -10.83 -19.74
N ILE A 300 4.77 -9.96 -18.85
CA ILE A 300 5.61 -8.86 -18.33
C ILE A 300 5.68 -8.99 -16.83
N LEU A 301 6.89 -9.12 -16.32
CA LEU A 301 7.18 -9.07 -14.90
C LEU A 301 7.67 -7.67 -14.53
N LEU A 302 7.04 -7.04 -13.56
CA LEU A 302 7.52 -5.82 -12.90
C LEU A 302 8.01 -6.17 -11.50
N GLU A 303 9.34 -6.19 -11.35
CA GLU A 303 10.04 -6.56 -10.11
C GLU A 303 10.21 -5.36 -9.18
N GLU A 304 10.13 -5.63 -7.87
CA GLU A 304 10.28 -4.67 -6.77
C GLU A 304 9.43 -3.41 -6.96
N ALA A 305 8.12 -3.66 -7.09
CA ALA A 305 7.11 -2.64 -7.37
C ALA A 305 7.10 -1.48 -6.36
N GLY A 306 7.46 -1.74 -5.11
CA GLY A 306 7.61 -0.71 -4.09
C GLY A 306 8.74 0.31 -4.34
N ALA A 307 9.65 0.03 -5.28
CA ALA A 307 10.75 0.93 -5.63
C ALA A 307 10.41 1.90 -6.78
N PHE A 308 9.28 1.73 -7.46
CA PHE A 308 8.92 2.59 -8.60
C PHE A 308 8.39 3.95 -8.17
N ASP A 309 8.95 5.03 -8.66
CA ASP A 309 8.44 6.40 -8.41
C ASP A 309 7.09 6.65 -9.11
N ASN A 310 6.81 5.96 -10.24
CA ASN A 310 5.65 6.18 -11.10
C ASN A 310 5.05 4.85 -11.57
N LEU A 311 4.75 3.92 -10.67
CA LEU A 311 4.27 2.59 -11.02
C LEU A 311 2.96 2.62 -11.81
N ALA A 312 1.98 3.40 -11.36
CA ALA A 312 0.68 3.51 -12.01
C ALA A 312 0.80 4.10 -13.42
N GLN A 313 1.66 5.10 -13.62
CA GLN A 313 1.93 5.68 -14.93
C GLN A 313 2.57 4.66 -15.86
N SER A 314 3.62 3.95 -15.39
CA SER A 314 4.32 2.93 -16.16
C SER A 314 3.39 1.78 -16.56
N TYR A 315 2.57 1.32 -15.62
CA TYR A 315 1.56 0.31 -15.85
C TYR A 315 0.54 0.72 -16.91
N ASN A 316 -0.03 1.93 -16.80
CA ASN A 316 -1.01 2.46 -17.76
C ASN A 316 -0.42 2.66 -19.16
N ALA A 317 0.88 2.91 -19.28
CA ALA A 317 1.57 2.99 -20.56
C ALA A 317 1.74 1.61 -21.25
N ILE A 318 1.80 0.52 -20.47
CA ILE A 318 1.98 -0.85 -20.97
C ILE A 318 0.66 -1.50 -21.37
N VAL A 319 -0.39 -1.37 -20.55
CA VAL A 319 -1.68 -2.09 -20.68
C VAL A 319 -2.29 -2.04 -22.08
N PRO A 320 -2.33 -0.89 -22.80
CA PRO A 320 -2.90 -0.83 -24.14
C PRO A 320 -2.24 -1.75 -25.16
N SER A 321 -0.93 -2.06 -24.98
CA SER A 321 -0.18 -2.94 -25.86
C SER A 321 -0.48 -4.43 -25.64
N LEU A 322 -1.11 -4.75 -24.53
CA LEU A 322 -1.47 -6.13 -24.15
C LEU A 322 -2.96 -6.40 -24.29
N THR A 323 -3.69 -5.54 -24.97
CA THR A 323 -5.14 -5.68 -25.18
C THR A 323 -5.51 -5.68 -26.65
N ALA A 324 -6.40 -6.58 -27.06
CA ALA A 324 -7.05 -6.59 -28.36
C ALA A 324 -8.57 -6.44 -28.17
N GLY A 325 -9.04 -5.22 -28.33
CA GLY A 325 -10.42 -4.85 -27.98
C GLY A 325 -10.66 -5.00 -26.47
N SER A 326 -11.60 -5.86 -26.06
CA SER A 326 -11.91 -6.14 -24.66
C SER A 326 -11.13 -7.33 -24.09
N LYS A 327 -10.20 -7.93 -24.83
CA LYS A 327 -9.46 -9.13 -24.40
C LYS A 327 -8.01 -8.82 -24.13
N ILE A 328 -7.48 -9.37 -23.05
CA ILE A 328 -6.07 -9.32 -22.71
C ILE A 328 -5.32 -10.36 -23.56
N THR A 329 -4.26 -9.95 -24.25
CA THR A 329 -3.38 -10.79 -25.06
C THR A 329 -2.12 -11.22 -24.33
N GLY A 330 -1.69 -10.41 -23.35
CA GLY A 330 -0.56 -10.68 -22.47
C GLY A 330 -0.89 -10.35 -21.01
N GLN A 331 -0.14 -10.89 -20.07
CA GLN A 331 -0.34 -10.70 -18.63
C GLN A 331 0.81 -9.91 -18.01
N ILE A 332 0.48 -8.91 -17.21
CA ILE A 332 1.43 -8.24 -16.32
C ILE A 332 1.35 -8.89 -14.94
N CYS A 333 2.52 -9.20 -14.37
CA CYS A 333 2.67 -9.62 -12.99
C CYS A 333 3.52 -8.57 -12.26
N ILE A 334 2.94 -7.93 -11.28
CA ILE A 334 3.57 -6.88 -10.46
C ILE A 334 3.91 -7.50 -9.11
N ILE A 335 5.18 -7.49 -8.74
CA ILE A 335 5.63 -8.13 -7.50
C ILE A 335 6.57 -7.19 -6.76
N GLY A 336 6.37 -7.07 -5.46
CA GLY A 336 7.27 -6.29 -4.62
C GLY A 336 7.11 -6.57 -3.13
N THR A 337 8.12 -6.15 -2.40
CA THR A 337 7.98 -5.77 -1.01
C THR A 337 7.59 -4.29 -0.99
N SER A 338 7.00 -3.82 0.10
CA SER A 338 6.92 -2.38 0.31
C SER A 338 8.37 -1.86 0.42
N GLY A 339 8.74 -0.96 -0.46
CA GLY A 339 10.06 -0.31 -0.41
C GLY A 339 10.10 0.82 0.61
N ASP A 340 11.19 1.59 0.61
CA ASP A 340 11.23 2.88 1.30
C ASP A 340 10.16 3.81 0.70
N MET A 341 9.20 4.20 1.55
CA MET A 341 7.92 4.82 1.18
C MET A 341 8.01 6.25 0.62
N GLU A 342 9.20 6.81 0.47
CA GLU A 342 9.27 8.22 0.11
C GLU A 342 8.72 8.53 -1.30
N LYS A 343 8.61 7.54 -2.22
CA LYS A 343 8.17 7.82 -3.60
C LYS A 343 7.34 6.74 -4.32
N GLY A 344 7.67 5.45 -4.22
CA GLY A 344 7.08 4.41 -5.09
C GLY A 344 5.93 3.62 -4.51
N THR A 345 5.83 3.53 -3.20
CA THR A 345 4.89 2.62 -2.53
C THR A 345 3.44 3.12 -2.53
N VAL A 346 3.21 4.42 -2.75
CA VAL A 346 1.85 4.99 -2.80
C VAL A 346 1.06 4.41 -3.98
N ASP A 347 1.64 4.43 -5.18
CA ASP A 347 1.01 3.86 -6.37
C ASP A 347 0.80 2.34 -6.21
N TYR A 348 1.81 1.65 -5.65
CA TYR A 348 1.74 0.22 -5.42
C TYR A 348 0.64 -0.15 -4.43
N ALA A 349 0.51 0.59 -3.32
CA ALA A 349 -0.57 0.42 -2.35
C ALA A 349 -1.95 0.73 -2.97
N ASP A 350 -2.07 1.82 -3.74
CA ASP A 350 -3.33 2.16 -4.41
C ASP A 350 -3.75 1.05 -5.39
N MET A 351 -2.83 0.57 -6.23
CA MET A 351 -3.10 -0.54 -7.16
C MET A 351 -3.44 -1.84 -6.43
N TYR A 352 -2.79 -2.10 -5.29
CA TYR A 352 -3.03 -3.29 -4.49
C TYR A 352 -4.41 -3.29 -3.83
N TYR A 353 -4.85 -2.16 -3.25
CA TYR A 353 -6.14 -2.05 -2.57
C TYR A 353 -7.31 -1.67 -3.50
N ASN A 354 -7.03 -1.22 -4.72
CA ASN A 354 -8.02 -0.90 -5.74
C ASN A 354 -7.80 -1.72 -7.03
N PRO A 355 -7.65 -3.06 -6.95
CA PRO A 355 -7.24 -3.88 -8.09
C PRO A 355 -8.20 -3.75 -9.30
N LEU A 356 -9.48 -3.56 -9.06
CA LEU A 356 -10.49 -3.43 -10.12
C LEU A 356 -10.29 -2.18 -10.99
N ALA A 357 -9.82 -1.09 -10.41
CA ALA A 357 -9.55 0.14 -11.15
C ALA A 357 -8.44 -0.02 -12.21
N TYR A 358 -7.57 -1.00 -11.99
CA TYR A 358 -6.41 -1.28 -12.83
C TYR A 358 -6.52 -2.58 -13.64
N GLY A 359 -7.68 -3.27 -13.62
CA GLY A 359 -7.82 -4.57 -14.31
C GLY A 359 -6.94 -5.67 -13.72
N LEU A 360 -6.61 -5.55 -12.44
CA LEU A 360 -5.89 -6.56 -11.67
C LEU A 360 -6.86 -7.55 -11.04
N MET A 361 -6.43 -8.80 -10.83
CA MET A 361 -7.25 -9.84 -10.21
C MET A 361 -7.59 -9.48 -8.77
N PRO A 362 -8.88 -9.33 -8.42
CA PRO A 362 -9.29 -9.03 -7.05
C PRO A 362 -9.43 -10.28 -6.20
N PHE A 363 -8.91 -10.21 -4.99
CA PHE A 363 -9.13 -11.17 -3.91
C PHE A 363 -9.94 -10.52 -2.80
N VAL A 364 -10.79 -11.29 -2.12
CA VAL A 364 -11.46 -10.79 -0.92
C VAL A 364 -10.40 -10.49 0.13
N ASN A 365 -10.42 -9.30 0.71
CA ASN A 365 -9.47 -8.95 1.75
C ASN A 365 -9.86 -9.65 3.06
N ILE A 366 -9.26 -10.82 3.27
CA ILE A 366 -9.43 -11.64 4.49
C ILE A 366 -8.37 -11.36 5.54
N TRP A 367 -7.46 -10.44 5.29
CA TRP A 367 -6.24 -10.20 6.03
C TRP A 367 -6.35 -9.04 7.02
N ASP A 368 -6.79 -7.90 6.52
CA ASP A 368 -6.84 -6.67 7.29
C ASP A 368 -8.07 -6.62 8.19
N ASP A 369 -7.93 -6.02 9.36
CA ASP A 369 -9.03 -5.87 10.29
C ASP A 369 -10.07 -4.89 9.74
N ASN A 370 -11.35 -5.19 9.95
CA ASN A 370 -12.49 -4.39 9.46
C ASN A 370 -12.54 -4.20 7.92
N ALA A 371 -11.92 -5.09 7.18
CA ALA A 371 -11.92 -5.06 5.71
C ALA A 371 -13.06 -5.89 5.07
N GLU A 372 -14.11 -6.19 5.83
CA GLU A 372 -15.25 -6.97 5.35
C GLU A 372 -15.82 -6.36 4.05
N ASN A 373 -16.02 -7.22 3.04
CA ASN A 373 -16.49 -6.84 1.70
C ASN A 373 -15.55 -5.95 0.88
N THR A 374 -14.29 -5.78 1.27
CA THR A 374 -13.28 -5.11 0.45
C THR A 374 -12.47 -6.12 -0.36
N VAL A 375 -11.81 -5.62 -1.40
CA VAL A 375 -10.92 -6.43 -2.25
C VAL A 375 -9.51 -5.87 -2.22
N CYS A 376 -8.53 -6.76 -2.45
CA CYS A 376 -7.12 -6.41 -2.54
C CYS A 376 -6.41 -7.31 -3.58
N GLY A 377 -5.13 -7.08 -3.84
CA GLY A 377 -4.27 -7.98 -4.60
C GLY A 377 -3.97 -9.27 -3.84
N PHE A 378 -3.16 -10.13 -4.45
CA PHE A 378 -2.66 -11.35 -3.81
C PHE A 378 -1.65 -10.98 -2.70
N PHE A 379 -1.76 -11.63 -1.55
CA PHE A 379 -0.84 -11.43 -0.43
C PHE A 379 -0.15 -12.72 -0.01
N HIS A 380 1.19 -12.64 0.17
CA HIS A 380 1.99 -13.74 0.69
C HIS A 380 2.63 -13.31 2.03
N PRO A 381 2.00 -13.63 3.17
CA PRO A 381 2.46 -13.24 4.50
C PRO A 381 3.76 -13.94 4.90
N VAL A 382 4.42 -13.42 5.93
CA VAL A 382 5.64 -14.04 6.48
C VAL A 382 5.40 -15.46 6.99
N VAL A 383 4.23 -15.76 7.50
CA VAL A 383 3.89 -17.03 8.15
C VAL A 383 3.62 -18.20 7.21
N TRP A 384 3.44 -17.94 5.91
CA TRP A 384 3.41 -19.03 4.93
C TRP A 384 4.82 -19.45 4.57
N ASN A 385 5.08 -20.77 4.60
CA ASN A 385 6.40 -21.31 4.27
C ASN A 385 7.52 -20.60 5.05
N MET A 386 7.30 -20.42 6.34
CA MET A 386 8.31 -19.90 7.26
C MET A 386 9.23 -21.05 7.64
N GLU A 387 10.54 -20.83 7.50
CA GLU A 387 11.56 -21.83 7.81
C GLU A 387 11.41 -22.32 9.25
N GLY A 388 11.43 -23.67 9.43
CA GLY A 388 11.19 -24.31 10.73
C GLY A 388 9.71 -24.43 11.15
N PHE A 389 8.76 -23.90 10.36
CA PHE A 389 7.33 -23.90 10.70
C PHE A 389 6.45 -24.51 9.60
N TYR A 390 6.87 -25.63 9.04
CA TYR A 390 6.11 -26.44 8.09
C TYR A 390 6.45 -27.91 8.29
N ASP A 391 5.53 -28.78 7.90
CA ASP A 391 5.76 -30.22 7.96
C ASP A 391 6.53 -30.74 6.73
N LYS A 392 6.92 -32.01 6.76
CA LYS A 392 7.66 -32.66 5.65
C LYS A 392 6.90 -32.67 4.33
N GLN A 393 5.59 -32.42 4.35
CA GLN A 393 4.73 -32.33 3.18
C GLN A 393 4.57 -30.90 2.66
N GLY A 394 5.22 -29.92 3.31
CA GLY A 394 5.15 -28.51 2.95
C GLY A 394 3.89 -27.80 3.39
N ASN A 395 3.14 -28.36 4.34
CA ASN A 395 2.02 -27.66 4.97
C ASN A 395 2.54 -26.69 6.02
N SER A 396 2.20 -25.42 5.91
CA SER A 396 2.58 -24.36 6.85
C SER A 396 1.90 -24.55 8.22
N ASP A 397 2.66 -24.49 9.32
CA ASP A 397 2.15 -24.37 10.67
C ASP A 397 1.97 -22.88 11.01
N ILE A 398 0.88 -22.31 10.49
CA ILE A 398 0.58 -20.87 10.60
C ILE A 398 0.49 -20.45 12.06
N LYS A 399 -0.04 -21.29 12.94
CA LYS A 399 -0.23 -20.97 14.35
C LYS A 399 1.11 -20.76 15.05
N LYS A 400 2.01 -21.75 14.93
CA LYS A 400 3.34 -21.65 15.56
C LYS A 400 4.18 -20.54 14.92
N ALA A 401 4.09 -20.35 13.59
CA ALA A 401 4.77 -19.27 12.90
C ALA A 401 4.32 -17.89 13.41
N LEU A 402 3.01 -17.70 13.62
CA LEU A 402 2.46 -16.47 14.22
C LEU A 402 2.96 -16.25 15.65
N GLU A 403 2.90 -17.29 16.51
CA GLU A 403 3.37 -17.20 17.89
C GLU A 403 4.85 -16.80 17.95
N TRP A 404 5.69 -17.42 17.11
CA TRP A 404 7.12 -17.09 17.01
C TRP A 404 7.34 -15.65 16.54
N GLU A 405 6.64 -15.22 15.47
CA GLU A 405 6.78 -13.87 14.93
C GLU A 405 6.35 -12.80 15.95
N TYR A 406 5.27 -13.03 16.72
CA TYR A 406 4.86 -12.14 17.82
C TYR A 406 5.90 -12.06 18.94
N VAL A 407 6.51 -13.17 19.33
CA VAL A 407 7.61 -13.18 20.31
C VAL A 407 8.81 -12.36 19.78
N ARG A 408 9.17 -12.53 18.50
CA ARG A 408 10.23 -11.77 17.86
C ARG A 408 9.94 -10.27 17.84
N ARG A 409 8.72 -9.88 17.49
CA ARG A 409 8.27 -8.48 17.50
C ARG A 409 8.32 -7.86 18.88
N LYS A 410 7.91 -8.62 19.90
CA LYS A 410 8.00 -8.20 21.29
C LYS A 410 9.44 -7.97 21.73
N LYS A 411 10.36 -8.88 21.42
CA LYS A 411 11.79 -8.71 21.68
C LYS A 411 12.36 -7.45 20.98
N LEU A 412 11.96 -7.17 19.74
CA LEU A 412 12.38 -5.96 19.03
C LEU A 412 11.88 -4.68 19.71
N LEU A 413 10.65 -4.69 20.23
CA LEU A 413 10.10 -3.57 20.98
C LEU A 413 10.81 -3.35 22.32
N GLU A 414 11.08 -4.43 23.07
CA GLU A 414 11.72 -4.37 24.40
C GLU A 414 13.21 -3.98 24.34
N ASN A 415 13.93 -4.42 23.30
CA ASN A 415 15.36 -4.20 23.16
C ASN A 415 15.75 -2.95 22.34
N SER A 416 14.76 -2.19 21.85
CA SER A 416 15.00 -1.00 21.03
C SER A 416 14.50 0.25 21.75
N SER A 417 15.36 1.27 21.78
CA SER A 417 14.95 2.62 22.22
C SER A 417 14.01 3.33 21.22
N SER A 418 13.74 2.72 20.08
CA SER A 418 12.92 3.28 19.00
C SER A 418 12.02 2.23 18.36
N SER A 419 10.75 2.57 18.17
CA SER A 419 9.77 1.73 17.45
C SER A 419 10.12 1.52 15.96
N ILE A 420 11.07 2.28 15.43
CA ILE A 420 11.47 2.25 14.00
C ILE A 420 11.93 0.85 13.57
N LEU A 421 12.71 0.16 14.43
CA LEU A 421 13.18 -1.19 14.11
C LEU A 421 12.05 -2.19 14.01
N LEU A 422 11.05 -2.09 14.90
CA LEU A 422 9.85 -2.92 14.83
C LEU A 422 9.05 -2.64 13.56
N HIS A 423 8.81 -1.37 13.23
CA HIS A 423 8.06 -1.01 12.02
C HIS A 423 8.75 -1.48 10.74
N ARG A 424 10.07 -1.30 10.62
CA ARG A 424 10.85 -1.83 9.50
C ARG A 424 10.75 -3.35 9.41
N HIS A 425 10.82 -4.04 10.54
CA HIS A 425 10.66 -5.48 10.58
C HIS A 425 9.26 -5.90 10.09
N MET A 426 8.18 -5.24 10.58
CA MET A 426 6.81 -5.52 10.16
C MET A 426 6.58 -5.29 8.66
N GLN A 427 7.21 -4.26 8.08
CA GLN A 427 7.16 -4.01 6.63
C GLN A 427 7.86 -5.09 5.81
N GLU A 428 9.02 -5.52 6.25
CA GLU A 428 9.82 -6.53 5.57
C GLU A 428 9.23 -7.95 5.74
N PHE A 429 8.63 -8.21 6.90
CA PHE A 429 8.04 -9.48 7.30
C PHE A 429 6.59 -9.31 7.74
N PRO A 430 5.71 -8.84 6.85
CA PRO A 430 4.32 -8.55 7.21
C PRO A 430 3.50 -9.82 7.42
N ILE A 431 2.60 -9.78 8.41
CA ILE A 431 1.57 -10.79 8.64
C ILE A 431 0.33 -10.47 7.81
N LYS A 432 0.03 -9.19 7.62
CA LYS A 432 -1.13 -8.69 6.85
C LYS A 432 -0.73 -7.55 5.91
N PRO A 433 -1.50 -7.29 4.83
CA PRO A 433 -1.17 -6.26 3.84
C PRO A 433 -0.99 -4.88 4.45
N ALA A 434 -1.81 -4.51 5.43
CA ALA A 434 -1.70 -3.23 6.11
C ALA A 434 -0.32 -3.00 6.75
N GLU A 435 0.38 -4.05 7.17
CA GLU A 435 1.76 -3.94 7.66
C GLU A 435 2.77 -3.77 6.52
N ALA A 436 2.56 -4.49 5.40
CA ALA A 436 3.42 -4.38 4.22
C ALA A 436 3.37 -2.98 3.62
N PHE A 437 2.18 -2.42 3.49
CA PHE A 437 1.94 -1.08 2.98
C PHE A 437 1.87 -0.03 4.09
N ALA A 438 2.19 -0.44 5.33
CA ALA A 438 2.45 0.52 6.39
C ALA A 438 3.56 1.42 5.90
N MET A 439 3.25 2.70 5.75
CA MET A 439 4.33 3.66 5.58
C MET A 439 5.32 3.39 6.70
N ALA A 440 6.58 3.10 6.39
CA ALA A 440 7.65 3.32 7.33
C ALA A 440 7.55 4.81 7.60
N SER A 441 6.68 5.15 8.54
CA SER A 441 6.67 6.50 8.99
C SER A 441 8.01 6.69 9.66
N HIS A 442 8.91 7.39 9.02
CA HIS A 442 9.80 8.27 9.74
C HIS A 442 8.91 9.33 10.44
N SER A 443 7.60 9.08 10.52
CA SER A 443 6.66 9.92 11.22
C SER A 443 7.03 9.86 12.69
N GLU A 444 7.44 10.95 13.19
CA GLU A 444 7.62 11.19 14.63
C GLU A 444 6.23 11.26 15.33
N ILE A 445 5.15 11.02 14.57
CA ILE A 445 3.77 10.97 15.04
C ILE A 445 3.46 9.56 15.54
N VAL A 446 2.83 9.46 16.71
CA VAL A 446 2.40 8.20 17.35
C VAL A 446 1.02 7.74 16.87
N CYS A 447 0.57 6.58 17.34
CA CYS A 447 -0.78 6.02 17.05
C CYS A 447 -1.04 5.77 15.56
N ILE A 448 -0.04 5.31 14.84
CA ILE A 448 -0.11 5.10 13.37
C ILE A 448 -1.19 4.07 12.99
N GLU A 449 -1.35 3.01 13.78
CA GLU A 449 -2.35 1.98 13.50
C GLU A 449 -3.77 2.50 13.69
N GLU A 450 -4.02 3.22 14.77
CA GLU A 450 -5.29 3.85 15.08
C GLU A 450 -5.68 4.90 14.04
N LEU A 451 -4.72 5.74 13.63
CA LEU A 451 -4.90 6.74 12.56
C LEU A 451 -5.26 6.06 11.24
N ARG A 452 -4.61 4.96 10.90
CA ARG A 452 -4.91 4.19 9.69
C ARG A 452 -6.30 3.56 9.75
N ASN A 453 -6.66 2.96 10.89
CA ASN A 453 -7.99 2.40 11.11
C ASN A 453 -9.07 3.48 10.97
N ARG A 454 -8.80 4.69 11.47
CA ARG A 454 -9.71 5.83 11.31
C ARG A 454 -9.84 6.23 9.84
N LEU A 455 -8.74 6.36 9.11
CA LEU A 455 -8.74 6.68 7.68
C LEU A 455 -9.56 5.66 6.87
N ASN A 456 -9.37 4.37 7.13
CA ASN A 456 -10.12 3.30 6.48
C ASN A 456 -11.63 3.41 6.77
N LYS A 457 -12.04 3.70 8.01
CA LYS A 457 -13.44 3.94 8.37
C LYS A 457 -14.03 5.12 7.59
N ILE A 458 -13.28 6.23 7.45
CA ILE A 458 -13.72 7.41 6.68
C ILE A 458 -13.87 7.06 5.19
N GLN A 459 -12.90 6.38 4.60
CA GLN A 459 -12.89 6.01 3.18
C GLN A 459 -13.99 4.97 2.85
N ALA A 460 -14.27 4.04 3.76
CA ALA A 460 -15.36 3.06 3.63
C ALA A 460 -16.76 3.69 3.73
N LYS A 461 -16.87 5.02 3.93
CA LYS A 461 -18.15 5.75 4.09
C LYS A 461 -19.03 5.18 5.19
N SER A 462 -18.45 4.74 6.31
CA SER A 462 -19.20 4.27 7.48
C SER A 462 -20.27 5.28 7.90
N ILE A 463 -21.46 4.80 8.21
CA ILE A 463 -22.69 5.59 8.44
C ILE A 463 -22.54 6.59 9.60
N HIS A 464 -21.59 6.36 10.51
CA HIS A 464 -21.41 7.16 11.73
C HIS A 464 -20.39 8.31 11.61
N ILE A 465 -19.79 8.53 10.44
CA ILE A 465 -18.77 9.57 10.24
C ILE A 465 -19.43 10.84 9.73
N LYS A 466 -19.25 11.95 10.47
CA LYS A 466 -19.74 13.25 10.06
C LYS A 466 -18.97 13.73 8.82
N LYS A 467 -19.68 13.84 7.70
CA LYS A 467 -19.10 14.48 6.52
C LYS A 467 -19.01 15.98 6.78
N GLY A 468 -17.83 16.55 6.55
CA GLY A 468 -17.67 17.99 6.54
C GLY A 468 -18.53 18.62 5.44
N ILE A 469 -19.09 19.77 5.72
CA ILE A 469 -19.98 20.50 4.81
C ILE A 469 -19.15 21.59 4.11
N PRO A 470 -19.01 21.54 2.76
CA PRO A 470 -18.41 22.62 2.00
C PRO A 470 -19.25 23.89 2.13
N VAL A 471 -18.59 25.02 2.38
CA VAL A 471 -19.28 26.30 2.59
C VAL A 471 -18.61 27.46 1.85
N THR A 472 -19.40 28.45 1.49
CA THR A 472 -18.92 29.78 1.12
C THR A 472 -19.05 30.74 2.30
N LEU A 473 -18.03 31.59 2.53
CA LEU A 473 -18.01 32.57 3.62
C LEU A 473 -18.38 33.94 3.08
N HIS A 474 -19.41 34.57 3.66
CA HIS A 474 -19.89 35.88 3.26
C HIS A 474 -19.90 36.85 4.45
N TYR A 475 -19.58 38.13 4.21
CA TYR A 475 -19.84 39.16 5.19
C TYR A 475 -21.33 39.46 5.24
N ASN A 476 -21.81 39.85 6.43
CA ASN A 476 -23.12 40.51 6.55
C ASN A 476 -23.04 41.92 5.93
N LEU A 477 -24.17 42.61 5.84
CA LEU A 477 -24.29 43.90 5.14
C LEU A 477 -23.32 44.99 5.67
N ASP A 478 -23.11 45.05 6.96
CA ASP A 478 -22.25 46.02 7.64
C ASP A 478 -20.80 45.51 7.85
N ARG A 479 -20.48 44.32 7.35
CA ARG A 479 -19.19 43.64 7.45
C ARG A 479 -18.67 43.43 8.88
N THR A 480 -19.58 43.41 9.85
CA THR A 480 -19.22 43.16 11.26
C THR A 480 -19.18 41.67 11.60
N LYS A 481 -19.88 40.82 10.83
CA LYS A 481 -19.97 39.38 11.03
C LYS A 481 -19.77 38.61 9.71
N VAL A 482 -19.36 37.36 9.84
CA VAL A 482 -19.25 36.41 8.73
C VAL A 482 -20.29 35.32 8.89
N LEU A 483 -20.93 34.97 7.79
CA LEU A 483 -21.91 33.92 7.67
C LEU A 483 -21.35 32.81 6.78
N ALA A 484 -21.54 31.55 7.17
CA ALA A 484 -21.17 30.38 6.37
C ALA A 484 -22.44 29.85 5.68
N LYS A 485 -22.42 29.82 4.35
CA LYS A 485 -23.52 29.28 3.54
C LYS A 485 -23.15 27.91 2.99
N PRO A 486 -23.86 26.84 3.37
CA PRO A 486 -23.62 25.50 2.84
C PRO A 486 -23.79 25.44 1.32
N ASP A 487 -22.95 24.65 0.66
CA ASP A 487 -23.06 24.35 -0.76
C ASP A 487 -24.02 23.17 -0.98
N LEU A 488 -25.30 23.50 -1.21
CA LEU A 488 -26.33 22.50 -1.44
C LEU A 488 -26.31 21.92 -2.88
N ASN A 489 -25.59 22.57 -3.80
CA ASN A 489 -25.61 22.24 -5.22
C ASN A 489 -24.30 21.58 -5.71
N ASN A 490 -23.38 21.26 -4.82
CA ASN A 490 -22.07 20.69 -5.14
C ASN A 490 -21.25 21.53 -6.16
N ASN A 491 -21.32 22.85 -6.05
CA ASN A 491 -20.57 23.78 -6.90
C ASN A 491 -19.13 23.99 -6.43
N LEU A 492 -18.82 23.64 -5.19
CA LEU A 492 -17.50 23.78 -4.59
C LEU A 492 -16.72 22.48 -4.73
N ASN A 493 -15.41 22.60 -4.96
CA ASN A 493 -14.49 21.46 -5.10
C ASN A 493 -13.51 21.44 -3.92
N PRO A 494 -13.90 20.95 -2.72
CA PRO A 494 -12.97 20.81 -1.62
C PRO A 494 -11.92 19.73 -1.91
N ILE A 495 -10.69 19.95 -1.48
CA ILE A 495 -9.59 19.01 -1.60
C ILE A 495 -9.52 18.20 -0.30
N TYR A 496 -10.00 16.95 -0.33
CA TYR A 496 -10.06 16.08 0.85
C TYR A 496 -8.80 15.23 1.05
N ASN A 497 -8.03 14.97 0.00
CA ASN A 497 -6.85 14.11 0.07
C ASN A 497 -5.57 14.94 0.22
N TYR A 498 -4.51 14.31 0.71
CA TYR A 498 -3.18 14.91 0.77
C TYR A 498 -2.70 15.38 -0.61
N LYS A 499 -2.78 14.50 -1.63
CA LYS A 499 -2.50 14.91 -3.01
C LYS A 499 -3.81 15.25 -3.74
N PRO A 500 -3.94 16.45 -4.30
CA PRO A 500 -5.12 16.82 -5.08
C PRO A 500 -5.32 15.85 -6.25
N LYS A 501 -6.56 15.36 -6.43
CA LYS A 501 -6.95 14.49 -7.55
C LYS A 501 -7.49 15.27 -8.75
N THR A 502 -7.63 16.58 -8.63
CA THR A 502 -8.19 17.48 -9.66
C THR A 502 -7.20 18.56 -10.06
N ASN A 503 -7.34 19.08 -11.27
CA ASN A 503 -6.58 20.23 -11.75
C ASN A 503 -7.06 21.57 -11.15
N ASP A 504 -8.25 21.59 -10.54
CA ASP A 504 -8.76 22.75 -9.79
C ASP A 504 -8.18 22.73 -8.37
N LEU A 505 -7.20 23.58 -8.13
CA LEU A 505 -6.52 23.71 -6.85
C LEU A 505 -7.10 24.81 -5.96
N ASN A 506 -8.20 25.49 -6.35
CA ASN A 506 -8.78 26.55 -5.54
C ASN A 506 -9.23 26.06 -4.15
N GLY A 507 -9.69 24.82 -4.05
CA GLY A 507 -10.20 24.26 -2.81
C GLY A 507 -11.47 24.95 -2.30
N ALA A 508 -11.96 24.51 -1.16
CA ALA A 508 -13.12 25.10 -0.49
C ALA A 508 -12.99 24.94 1.03
N VAL A 509 -13.64 25.81 1.79
CA VAL A 509 -13.77 25.65 3.25
C VAL A 509 -14.72 24.50 3.54
N VAL A 510 -14.30 23.58 4.40
CA VAL A 510 -15.11 22.46 4.91
C VAL A 510 -15.33 22.66 6.39
N ILE A 511 -16.59 22.67 6.84
CA ILE A 511 -16.97 22.78 8.26
C ILE A 511 -17.47 21.43 8.76
N TYR A 512 -16.83 20.86 9.77
CA TYR A 512 -17.22 19.64 10.48
C TYR A 512 -18.14 19.97 11.68
N GLU A 513 -17.91 21.14 12.34
CA GLU A 513 -18.75 21.63 13.41
C GLU A 513 -18.88 23.16 13.32
N PHE A 514 -20.12 23.65 13.18
CA PHE A 514 -20.40 25.08 13.17
C PHE A 514 -20.16 25.68 14.56
N PRO A 515 -19.67 26.92 14.64
CA PRO A 515 -19.57 27.60 15.92
C PRO A 515 -20.95 27.83 16.57
N SER A 516 -20.99 27.83 17.90
CA SER A 516 -22.20 28.20 18.65
C SER A 516 -22.54 29.67 18.47
N ASP A 517 -23.81 30.06 18.75
CA ASP A 517 -24.27 31.47 18.60
C ASP A 517 -23.48 32.47 19.46
N LYS A 518 -22.96 32.02 20.59
CA LYS A 518 -22.12 32.82 21.52
C LYS A 518 -20.76 32.13 21.66
N VAL A 519 -19.85 32.47 20.76
CA VAL A 519 -18.47 31.96 20.80
C VAL A 519 -17.63 32.79 21.75
N PRO A 520 -17.07 32.19 22.81
CA PRO A 520 -16.09 32.91 23.66
C PRO A 520 -14.85 33.27 22.85
N GLN A 521 -14.25 34.41 23.15
CA GLN A 521 -13.04 34.85 22.48
C GLN A 521 -11.90 33.82 22.73
N ASN A 522 -11.16 33.50 21.68
CA ASN A 522 -10.03 32.55 21.73
C ASN A 522 -10.36 31.14 22.23
N PHE A 523 -11.63 30.71 22.18
CA PHE A 523 -12.02 29.36 22.45
C PHE A 523 -11.50 28.39 21.35
N TYR A 524 -11.65 28.79 20.09
CA TYR A 524 -11.05 28.12 18.96
C TYR A 524 -9.62 28.61 18.71
N LYS A 525 -8.81 27.79 18.04
CA LYS A 525 -7.48 28.13 17.54
C LYS A 525 -7.49 28.01 16.02
N ILE A 526 -6.84 28.95 15.34
CA ILE A 526 -6.68 28.88 13.89
C ILE A 526 -5.20 28.89 13.57
N GLY A 527 -4.74 27.83 12.94
CA GLY A 527 -3.42 27.76 12.34
C GLY A 527 -3.51 28.01 10.84
N TYR A 528 -2.54 28.70 10.29
CA TYR A 528 -2.47 29.01 8.87
C TYR A 528 -1.06 28.81 8.35
N ASP A 529 -0.89 27.88 7.42
CA ASP A 529 0.29 27.66 6.62
C ASP A 529 0.04 28.24 5.21
N PRO A 530 0.62 29.39 4.86
CA PRO A 530 0.42 30.05 3.57
C PRO A 530 1.39 29.51 2.51
N TYR A 531 0.90 29.21 1.29
CA TYR A 531 1.77 28.83 0.19
C TYR A 531 2.67 30.00 -0.28
N ARG A 532 3.87 29.68 -0.78
CA ARG A 532 4.77 30.64 -1.43
C ARG A 532 4.32 30.90 -2.87
N GLN A 533 4.38 32.16 -3.32
CA GLN A 533 3.94 32.56 -4.67
C GLN A 533 4.83 32.02 -5.83
N ASN A 534 5.94 31.34 -5.53
CA ASN A 534 6.84 30.77 -6.52
C ASN A 534 6.21 29.51 -7.15
N ASN A 535 6.80 28.96 -8.23
CA ASN A 535 6.37 27.77 -8.97
C ASN A 535 6.37 26.45 -8.17
N GLY A 536 6.16 26.52 -6.85
CA GLY A 536 6.10 25.35 -5.96
C GLY A 536 4.76 24.60 -6.01
N THR A 537 4.75 23.41 -5.47
CA THR A 537 3.57 22.50 -5.36
C THR A 537 2.81 22.65 -4.05
N SER A 538 3.30 23.44 -3.06
CA SER A 538 2.63 23.66 -1.75
C SER A 538 1.29 24.34 -1.92
N LEU A 539 0.31 23.94 -1.09
CA LEU A 539 -0.99 24.55 -0.98
C LEU A 539 -1.08 25.37 0.31
N SER A 540 -2.03 26.29 0.40
CA SER A 540 -2.40 26.88 1.69
C SER A 540 -3.23 25.91 2.50
N ALA A 541 -2.91 25.77 3.78
CA ALA A 541 -3.73 25.05 4.73
C ALA A 541 -4.15 25.96 5.88
N ILE A 542 -5.44 25.93 6.21
CA ILE A 542 -6.00 26.64 7.36
C ILE A 542 -6.78 25.60 8.16
N THR A 543 -6.41 25.42 9.43
CA THR A 543 -7.06 24.50 10.35
C THR A 543 -7.74 25.28 11.46
N VAL A 544 -8.99 24.98 11.75
CA VAL A 544 -9.72 25.50 12.92
C VAL A 544 -9.88 24.38 13.93
N PHE A 545 -9.31 24.58 15.11
CA PHE A 545 -9.25 23.59 16.18
C PHE A 545 -10.06 24.09 17.39
N LYS A 546 -10.90 23.21 17.94
CA LYS A 546 -11.69 23.47 19.14
C LYS A 546 -10.83 23.26 20.38
N GLY A 547 -10.55 24.32 21.11
CA GLY A 547 -9.72 24.29 22.31
C GLY A 547 -10.51 24.00 23.58
N HIS A 548 -9.87 24.26 24.75
CA HIS A 548 -10.41 24.04 26.08
C HIS A 548 -11.18 25.27 26.60
N TRP A 549 -12.34 25.00 27.25
CA TRP A 549 -13.09 26.00 27.98
C TRP A 549 -13.20 25.60 29.46
N ARG A 550 -13.04 26.56 30.38
CA ARG A 550 -13.16 26.29 31.83
C ARG A 550 -14.52 25.64 32.13
N GLY A 551 -14.52 24.42 32.67
CA GLY A 551 -15.69 23.75 33.23
C GLY A 551 -16.50 22.88 32.31
N GLU A 552 -16.19 22.83 31.00
CA GLU A 552 -16.80 21.84 30.07
C GLU A 552 -15.83 20.72 29.73
N LYS A 553 -16.32 19.47 29.72
CA LYS A 553 -15.64 18.33 29.09
C LYS A 553 -15.64 18.54 27.57
N THR A 554 -14.74 19.41 27.07
CA THR A 554 -14.72 19.80 25.67
C THR A 554 -13.87 18.83 24.89
N LYS A 555 -14.39 18.32 23.77
CA LYS A 555 -13.66 17.49 22.84
C LYS A 555 -12.69 18.37 22.06
N TYR A 556 -11.41 18.12 22.21
CA TYR A 556 -10.36 18.73 21.41
C TYR A 556 -10.40 18.14 19.99
N LYS A 557 -10.87 18.88 19.00
CA LYS A 557 -10.99 18.39 17.63
C LYS A 557 -10.87 19.47 16.56
N ILE A 558 -10.55 19.04 15.34
CA ILE A 558 -10.63 19.89 14.15
C ILE A 558 -12.10 20.11 13.80
N VAL A 559 -12.54 21.37 13.72
CA VAL A 559 -13.94 21.74 13.42
C VAL A 559 -14.14 22.33 12.05
N ALA A 560 -13.09 22.86 11.43
CA ALA A 560 -13.11 23.31 10.03
C ALA A 560 -11.71 23.28 9.42
N GLU A 561 -11.66 23.19 8.11
CA GLU A 561 -10.41 23.29 7.35
C GLU A 561 -10.61 24.04 6.02
N TYR A 562 -9.52 24.57 5.50
CA TYR A 562 -9.38 24.97 4.10
C TYR A 562 -8.06 24.44 3.58
N TYR A 563 -8.08 23.82 2.41
CA TYR A 563 -6.89 23.37 1.73
C TYR A 563 -6.99 23.72 0.25
N GLY A 564 -6.04 24.50 -0.27
CA GLY A 564 -6.11 24.93 -1.64
C GLY A 564 -4.98 25.89 -2.06
N ARG A 565 -4.84 26.09 -3.38
CA ARG A 565 -3.89 27.01 -4.01
C ARG A 565 -4.61 27.91 -5.02
N PRO A 566 -5.34 28.93 -4.55
CA PRO A 566 -5.98 29.89 -5.46
C PRO A 566 -4.90 30.68 -6.23
N GLN A 567 -5.23 31.15 -7.42
CA GLN A 567 -4.32 31.95 -8.25
C GLN A 567 -3.82 33.21 -7.54
N ASN A 568 -4.63 33.79 -6.66
CA ASN A 568 -4.27 34.96 -5.85
C ASN A 568 -4.23 34.55 -4.37
N SER A 569 -3.07 34.68 -3.73
CA SER A 569 -2.88 34.41 -2.29
C SER A 569 -3.78 35.23 -1.38
N ASP A 570 -4.22 36.43 -1.81
CA ASP A 570 -5.19 37.23 -1.08
C ASP A 570 -6.53 36.53 -0.85
N MET A 571 -6.90 35.57 -1.71
CA MET A 571 -8.12 34.74 -1.53
C MET A 571 -7.98 33.82 -0.30
N ALA A 572 -6.83 33.16 -0.14
CA ALA A 572 -6.56 32.34 1.04
C ALA A 572 -6.47 33.18 2.31
N ASN A 573 -5.82 34.37 2.25
CA ASN A 573 -5.74 35.32 3.34
C ASN A 573 -7.14 35.82 3.76
N GLU A 574 -8.03 36.08 2.79
CA GLU A 574 -9.42 36.50 3.05
C GLU A 574 -10.23 35.38 3.72
N ILE A 575 -10.00 34.11 3.32
CA ILE A 575 -10.62 32.95 3.98
C ILE A 575 -10.16 32.86 5.43
N ALA A 576 -8.86 33.02 5.70
CA ALA A 576 -8.32 33.02 7.07
C ALA A 576 -8.95 34.10 7.93
N LEU A 577 -9.07 35.33 7.40
CA LEU A 577 -9.73 36.45 8.09
C LEU A 577 -11.20 36.14 8.38
N LYS A 578 -11.93 35.60 7.40
CA LYS A 578 -13.35 35.29 7.58
C LYS A 578 -13.56 34.15 8.59
N LEU A 579 -12.69 33.13 8.59
CA LEU A 579 -12.73 32.10 9.63
C LEU A 579 -12.42 32.64 11.01
N ALA A 580 -11.46 33.57 11.14
CA ALA A 580 -11.16 34.23 12.40
C ALA A 580 -12.38 35.00 12.94
N MET A 581 -13.11 35.70 12.08
CA MET A 581 -14.34 36.40 12.44
C MET A 581 -15.49 35.46 12.79
N LEU A 582 -15.65 34.37 12.04
CA LEU A 582 -16.71 33.35 12.23
C LEU A 582 -16.55 32.63 13.56
N TYR A 583 -15.31 32.24 13.90
CA TYR A 583 -14.97 31.51 15.13
C TYR A 583 -14.51 32.42 16.28
N ASN A 584 -14.58 33.73 16.14
CA ASN A 584 -14.22 34.76 17.15
C ASN A 584 -12.83 34.48 17.78
N THR A 585 -11.81 34.32 16.96
CA THR A 585 -10.46 33.98 17.42
C THR A 585 -9.37 34.62 16.55
N GLN A 586 -8.11 34.42 16.94
CA GLN A 586 -6.93 34.91 16.22
C GLN A 586 -6.32 33.78 15.39
N VAL A 587 -5.65 34.14 14.29
CA VAL A 587 -4.93 33.28 13.39
C VAL A 587 -3.45 33.29 13.74
N MET A 588 -2.88 32.15 14.08
CA MET A 588 -1.45 31.93 14.16
C MET A 588 -0.94 31.56 12.76
N VAL A 589 -0.15 32.41 12.15
CA VAL A 589 0.37 32.23 10.79
C VAL A 589 1.80 31.71 10.86
N GLU A 590 2.14 30.76 10.00
CA GLU A 590 3.56 30.44 9.73
C GLU A 590 4.18 31.64 8.99
N ASN A 591 5.09 32.34 9.67
CA ASN A 591 5.55 33.66 9.20
C ASN A 591 6.83 33.64 8.35
N GLU A 592 7.09 32.52 7.66
CA GLU A 592 8.14 32.44 6.63
C GLU A 592 7.83 33.32 5.42
N VAL A 593 6.55 33.57 5.15
CA VAL A 593 6.07 34.49 4.12
C VAL A 593 5.31 35.66 4.75
N THR A 594 5.50 36.87 4.22
CA THR A 594 4.96 38.11 4.82
C THR A 594 3.59 38.53 4.28
N HIS A 595 3.15 37.94 3.15
CA HIS A 595 1.92 38.38 2.49
C HIS A 595 0.64 38.23 3.35
N PRO A 596 0.46 37.27 4.27
CA PRO A 596 -0.73 37.23 5.11
C PRO A 596 -0.75 38.42 6.08
N ILE A 597 0.38 38.72 6.74
CA ILE A 597 0.48 39.82 7.69
C ILE A 597 0.19 41.17 6.99
N THR A 598 0.81 41.39 5.82
CA THR A 598 0.55 42.60 5.00
C THR A 598 -0.93 42.69 4.56
N TYR A 599 -1.57 41.57 4.26
CA TYR A 599 -2.99 41.53 3.93
C TYR A 599 -3.87 41.96 5.10
N PHE A 600 -3.66 41.39 6.29
CA PHE A 600 -4.41 41.75 7.50
C PHE A 600 -4.17 43.23 7.90
N GLU A 601 -2.96 43.74 7.72
CA GLU A 601 -2.66 45.17 7.93
C GLU A 601 -3.45 46.08 6.96
N ARG A 602 -3.42 45.75 5.67
CA ARG A 602 -4.17 46.47 4.62
C ARG A 602 -5.68 46.50 4.91
N LYS A 603 -6.19 45.38 5.47
CA LYS A 603 -7.61 45.24 5.87
C LYS A 603 -7.92 45.88 7.23
N LYS A 604 -6.95 46.48 7.95
CA LYS A 604 -7.07 46.96 9.31
C LYS A 604 -7.58 45.87 10.29
N ALA A 605 -7.14 44.64 10.08
CA ALA A 605 -7.62 43.45 10.76
C ALA A 605 -6.54 42.76 11.64
N LEU A 606 -5.46 43.49 11.99
CA LEU A 606 -4.35 42.95 12.78
C LEU A 606 -4.78 42.36 14.14
N LYS A 607 -5.91 42.79 14.70
CA LYS A 607 -6.49 42.21 15.92
C LYS A 607 -6.84 40.71 15.79
N TYR A 608 -6.99 40.22 14.56
CA TYR A 608 -7.24 38.83 14.28
C TYR A 608 -5.97 37.99 13.99
N LEU A 609 -4.78 38.61 14.13
CA LEU A 609 -3.52 37.88 14.10
C LEU A 609 -3.03 37.57 15.52
N ALA A 610 -2.58 36.37 15.75
CA ALA A 610 -1.93 35.98 16.99
C ALA A 610 -0.51 36.57 17.06
N ALA A 611 -0.11 36.99 18.26
CA ALA A 611 1.25 37.47 18.52
C ALA A 611 2.25 36.29 18.38
N GLN A 612 3.52 36.66 18.22
CA GLN A 612 4.59 35.66 18.22
C GLN A 612 4.67 34.99 19.60
N PRO A 613 4.72 33.62 19.67
CA PRO A 613 4.86 32.92 20.94
C PRO A 613 6.16 33.26 21.67
N ASP A 614 6.14 33.36 22.99
CA ASP A 614 7.33 33.69 23.81
C ASP A 614 8.45 32.65 23.63
N ARG A 615 8.12 31.37 23.46
CA ARG A 615 9.08 30.29 23.14
C ARG A 615 9.77 30.52 21.81
N ALA A 616 9.09 31.03 20.81
CA ALA A 616 9.68 31.36 19.53
C ALA A 616 10.64 32.56 19.62
N ILE A 617 10.35 33.53 20.51
CA ILE A 617 11.22 34.66 20.80
C ILE A 617 12.53 34.23 21.46
N SER A 618 12.45 33.36 22.47
CA SER A 618 13.64 32.86 23.20
C SER A 618 14.60 32.08 22.32
N ASN A 619 14.11 31.41 21.30
CA ASN A 619 14.90 30.60 20.34
C ASN A 619 15.48 31.45 19.20
N SER A 620 14.96 32.67 18.95
CA SER A 620 15.42 33.56 17.85
C SER A 620 16.57 34.48 18.22
N ILE A 621 16.95 34.58 19.48
CA ILE A 621 18.02 35.48 19.96
C ILE A 621 19.39 35.15 19.38
N GLN A 622 19.59 33.94 18.81
CA GLN A 622 20.84 33.53 18.16
C GLN A 622 20.93 33.75 16.65
N SER A 623 19.86 34.11 15.95
CA SER A 623 19.90 34.31 14.50
C SER A 623 19.00 35.46 14.04
N SER A 624 19.61 36.62 13.80
CA SER A 624 19.12 37.79 13.03
C SER A 624 17.94 38.63 13.56
N LYS A 625 18.19 39.88 13.60
CA LYS A 625 17.45 41.13 13.89
C LYS A 625 16.10 41.35 13.16
N VAL A 626 15.23 40.36 13.01
CA VAL A 626 13.89 40.63 12.51
C VAL A 626 12.90 40.48 13.65
N ASP A 627 12.43 41.59 14.15
CA ASP A 627 11.36 41.68 15.14
C ASP A 627 10.03 41.28 14.46
N ARG A 628 9.67 40.01 14.59
CA ARG A 628 8.45 39.44 14.01
C ARG A 628 7.33 39.54 15.02
N LYS A 629 6.53 40.57 14.93
CA LYS A 629 5.45 40.85 15.87
C LYS A 629 4.30 39.85 15.86
N TYR A 630 4.03 39.18 14.72
CA TYR A 630 2.90 38.28 14.51
C TYR A 630 3.34 36.95 13.90
N GLY A 631 2.59 35.90 14.25
CA GLY A 631 2.79 34.54 13.70
C GLY A 631 3.97 33.80 14.35
N CYS A 632 4.27 32.62 13.89
CA CYS A 632 5.34 31.76 14.39
C CYS A 632 6.29 31.35 13.26
N HIS A 633 7.61 31.42 13.53
CA HIS A 633 8.62 30.88 12.61
C HIS A 633 8.97 29.46 12.99
N MET A 634 8.82 28.53 12.05
CA MET A 634 9.01 27.09 12.25
C MET A 634 10.47 26.69 12.24
N THR A 635 11.18 26.90 13.36
CA THR A 635 12.52 26.31 13.58
C THR A 635 12.41 24.82 13.89
N ASP A 636 13.53 24.06 13.73
CA ASP A 636 13.54 22.62 14.02
C ASP A 636 13.12 22.30 15.46
N LYS A 637 13.50 23.18 16.42
CA LYS A 637 13.10 23.05 17.83
C LYS A 637 11.61 23.25 18.03
N ILE A 638 11.02 24.23 17.36
CA ILE A 638 9.57 24.47 17.43
C ILE A 638 8.80 23.32 16.77
N LYS A 639 9.32 22.77 15.66
CA LYS A 639 8.75 21.55 15.05
C LYS A 639 8.77 20.38 16.02
N GLU A 640 9.86 20.19 16.76
CA GLU A 640 9.97 19.14 17.77
C GLU A 640 8.94 19.33 18.90
N ASP A 641 8.78 20.54 19.42
CA ASP A 641 7.77 20.87 20.42
C ASP A 641 6.35 20.59 19.87
N CYS A 642 6.06 21.00 18.62
CA CYS A 642 4.76 20.77 17.98
C CYS A 642 4.47 19.27 17.76
N ILE A 643 5.47 18.49 17.37
CA ILE A 643 5.36 17.02 17.26
C ILE A 643 4.98 16.43 18.62
N LYS A 644 5.68 16.84 19.67
CA LYS A 644 5.37 16.40 21.04
C LYS A 644 3.93 16.74 21.42
N TYR A 645 3.48 17.98 21.23
CA TYR A 645 2.11 18.40 21.56
C TYR A 645 1.05 17.65 20.75
N THR A 646 1.36 17.36 19.47
CA THR A 646 0.48 16.58 18.61
C THR A 646 0.39 15.12 19.12
N ASN A 647 1.51 14.53 19.50
CA ASN A 647 1.55 13.17 20.05
C ASN A 647 0.81 13.10 21.40
N ASP A 648 1.03 14.08 22.28
CA ASP A 648 0.30 14.16 23.55
C ASP A 648 -1.21 14.28 23.32
N TRP A 649 -1.65 15.06 22.32
CA TRP A 649 -3.05 15.16 21.93
C TRP A 649 -3.62 13.86 21.41
N LEU A 650 -2.90 13.14 20.51
CA LEU A 650 -3.35 11.87 19.92
C LEU A 650 -3.46 10.76 20.98
N LEU A 651 -2.60 10.77 22.00
CA LEU A 651 -2.60 9.80 23.09
C LEU A 651 -3.70 10.08 24.14
N ASN A 652 -4.23 11.30 24.17
CA ASN A 652 -5.27 11.66 25.13
C ASN A 652 -6.61 11.07 24.70
N GLY A 653 -7.27 10.39 25.66
CA GLY A 653 -8.68 10.01 25.58
C GLY A 653 -9.57 11.06 26.27
N TYR A 654 -10.84 11.03 25.95
CA TYR A 654 -11.86 11.76 26.71
C TYR A 654 -12.97 10.79 27.11
N GLU A 655 -13.65 11.09 28.22
CA GLU A 655 -14.82 10.31 28.65
C GLU A 655 -16.08 10.87 27.98
N ASP A 656 -16.92 10.01 27.43
CA ASP A 656 -18.25 10.39 26.98
C ASP A 656 -19.23 10.58 28.15
N ASP A 657 -20.45 11.01 27.87
CA ASP A 657 -21.48 11.22 28.88
C ASP A 657 -21.91 9.93 29.60
N PHE A 658 -21.49 8.76 29.11
CA PHE A 658 -21.75 7.44 29.68
C PHE A 658 -20.55 6.86 30.44
N GLY A 659 -19.41 7.61 30.53
CA GLY A 659 -18.20 7.17 31.20
C GLY A 659 -17.29 6.24 30.38
N ASN A 660 -17.51 6.13 29.05
CA ASN A 660 -16.61 5.37 28.17
C ASN A 660 -15.42 6.25 27.79
N THR A 661 -14.22 5.70 27.84
CA THR A 661 -13.02 6.37 27.31
C THR A 661 -13.00 6.26 25.80
N LEU A 662 -13.09 7.39 25.11
CA LEU A 662 -13.02 7.50 23.66
C LEU A 662 -11.67 8.08 23.24
N SER A 663 -11.13 7.62 22.10
CA SER A 663 -9.91 8.18 21.53
C SER A 663 -10.18 9.49 20.80
N VAL A 664 -9.29 10.45 20.93
CA VAL A 664 -9.30 11.69 20.13
C VAL A 664 -9.24 11.38 18.62
N ILE A 665 -8.56 10.31 18.23
CA ILE A 665 -8.43 9.89 16.84
C ILE A 665 -9.80 9.62 16.20
N ASP A 666 -10.76 9.09 16.96
CA ASP A 666 -12.13 8.84 16.49
C ASP A 666 -12.92 10.13 16.18
N GLU A 667 -12.46 11.29 16.63
CA GLU A 667 -13.04 12.60 16.33
C GLU A 667 -12.36 13.34 15.15
N ILE A 668 -11.34 12.73 14.53
CA ILE A 668 -10.69 13.31 13.34
C ILE A 668 -11.50 12.93 12.11
N ASP A 669 -12.17 13.90 11.50
CA ASP A 669 -13.04 13.71 10.33
C ASP A 669 -12.38 14.13 9.00
N CYS A 670 -11.17 14.71 9.05
CA CYS A 670 -10.40 15.17 7.89
C CYS A 670 -9.47 14.07 7.36
N PRO A 671 -9.78 13.42 6.23
CA PRO A 671 -8.94 12.33 5.71
C PRO A 671 -7.55 12.81 5.29
N GLY A 672 -7.44 13.97 4.63
CA GLY A 672 -6.14 14.50 4.20
C GLY A 672 -5.20 14.84 5.34
N PHE A 673 -5.73 15.27 6.49
CA PHE A 673 -4.92 15.49 7.69
C PHE A 673 -4.38 14.17 8.26
N ILE A 674 -5.20 13.10 8.29
CA ILE A 674 -4.75 11.78 8.70
C ILE A 674 -3.69 11.25 7.74
N GLU A 675 -3.90 11.41 6.42
CA GLU A 675 -2.91 11.02 5.40
C GLU A 675 -1.57 11.73 5.63
N GLU A 676 -1.59 13.03 5.92
CA GLU A 676 -0.37 13.79 6.23
C GLU A 676 0.27 13.37 7.55
N LEU A 677 -0.50 13.11 8.62
CA LEU A 677 0.04 12.59 9.89
C LEU A 677 0.74 11.24 9.69
N LEU A 678 0.14 10.35 8.90
CA LEU A 678 0.71 9.05 8.58
C LEU A 678 2.04 9.15 7.79
N MET A 679 2.22 10.23 7.02
CA MET A 679 3.39 10.44 6.16
C MET A 679 4.38 11.46 6.71
N TYR A 680 4.05 12.14 7.80
CA TYR A 680 4.80 13.27 8.30
C TYR A 680 6.27 12.93 8.56
N ASN A 681 7.13 13.72 7.95
CA ASN A 681 8.56 13.77 8.24
C ASN A 681 9.04 15.22 8.13
N ARG A 682 10.13 15.60 8.83
CA ARG A 682 10.60 16.99 8.91
C ARG A 682 11.08 17.57 7.57
N LYS A 683 11.30 16.74 6.54
CA LYS A 683 11.83 17.17 5.23
C LYS A 683 10.75 17.26 4.16
N GLY A 684 9.60 16.65 4.38
CA GLY A 684 8.48 16.64 3.43
C GLY A 684 7.64 17.91 3.49
N ASN A 685 6.70 18.03 2.57
CA ASN A 685 5.74 19.13 2.52
C ASN A 685 4.37 18.63 3.02
N PHE A 686 3.97 19.07 4.21
CA PHE A 686 2.77 18.63 4.92
C PHE A 686 2.00 19.86 5.42
N ASP A 687 1.32 20.55 4.50
CA ASP A 687 0.72 21.87 4.75
C ASP A 687 -0.38 21.82 5.82
N ARG A 688 -1.21 20.74 5.89
CA ARG A 688 -2.22 20.58 6.95
C ARG A 688 -1.60 20.34 8.31
N VAL A 689 -0.57 19.51 8.39
CA VAL A 689 0.16 19.28 9.65
C VAL A 689 0.85 20.55 10.10
N SER A 690 1.46 21.32 9.19
CA SER A 690 2.05 22.63 9.50
C SER A 690 1.01 23.59 10.05
N SER A 691 -0.16 23.71 9.43
CA SER A 691 -1.25 24.56 9.94
C SER A 691 -1.76 24.08 11.30
N PHE A 692 -1.84 22.77 11.54
CA PHE A 692 -2.21 22.20 12.82
C PHE A 692 -1.17 22.50 13.92
N PHE A 693 0.11 22.46 13.58
CA PHE A 693 1.18 22.84 14.49
C PHE A 693 1.03 24.29 14.97
N MET A 694 0.57 25.20 14.10
CA MET A 694 0.24 26.57 14.51
C MET A 694 -0.91 26.61 15.53
N CYS A 695 -1.92 25.73 15.40
CA CYS A 695 -2.96 25.59 16.42
C CYS A 695 -2.38 25.10 17.76
N MET A 696 -1.49 24.12 17.74
CA MET A 696 -0.86 23.57 18.95
C MET A 696 0.01 24.60 19.66
N MET A 697 0.79 25.41 18.93
CA MET A 697 1.56 26.50 19.51
C MET A 697 0.66 27.54 20.18
N GLN A 698 -0.42 27.95 19.54
CA GLN A 698 -1.37 28.89 20.10
C GLN A 698 -2.08 28.37 21.36
N LEU A 699 -2.36 27.04 21.39
CA LEU A 699 -2.98 26.38 22.54
C LEU A 699 -2.03 26.38 23.75
N GLN A 700 -0.77 26.02 23.56
CA GLN A 700 0.24 25.91 24.61
C GLN A 700 0.60 27.27 25.22
N GLU A 701 0.70 28.32 24.41
CA GLU A 701 0.93 29.68 24.95
C GLU A 701 -0.18 30.08 25.89
N GLN A 702 -1.43 29.81 25.56
CA GLN A 702 -2.56 30.15 26.44
C GLN A 702 -2.62 29.31 27.72
N GLU A 703 -2.17 28.07 27.69
CA GLU A 703 -2.08 27.22 28.90
C GLU A 703 -1.00 27.77 29.84
N LEU A 704 0.15 28.14 29.31
CA LEU A 704 1.21 28.78 30.10
C LEU A 704 0.79 30.09 30.71
N GLU A 705 0.12 30.99 29.95
CA GLU A 705 -0.42 32.25 30.49
C GLU A 705 -1.38 31.99 31.67
N LYS A 706 -2.19 30.93 31.62
CA LYS A 706 -3.08 30.53 32.70
C LYS A 706 -2.34 30.04 33.95
N GLU A 707 -1.31 29.24 33.78
CA GLU A 707 -0.47 28.76 34.88
C GLU A 707 0.26 29.93 35.57
N TYR A 708 0.82 30.86 34.79
CA TYR A 708 1.44 32.08 35.33
C TYR A 708 0.44 32.94 36.09
N SER A 709 -0.74 33.19 35.57
CA SER A 709 -1.78 34.00 36.23
C SER A 709 -2.25 33.36 37.53
N THR A 710 -2.47 32.05 37.55
CA THR A 710 -2.86 31.32 38.76
C THR A 710 -1.75 31.25 39.81
N SER A 711 -0.48 31.21 39.43
CA SER A 711 0.65 31.23 40.34
C SER A 711 0.84 32.62 40.94
N VAL A 712 0.70 33.68 40.14
CA VAL A 712 0.75 35.08 40.61
C VAL A 712 -0.42 35.38 41.56
N ASP A 713 -1.63 34.94 41.26
CA ASP A 713 -2.79 35.08 42.16
C ASP A 713 -2.57 34.36 43.49
N ARG A 714 -2.03 33.13 43.50
CA ARG A 714 -1.68 32.41 44.72
C ARG A 714 -0.58 33.11 45.53
N VAL A 715 0.45 33.60 44.86
CA VAL A 715 1.53 34.36 45.53
C VAL A 715 0.95 35.66 46.13
N THR A 716 0.09 36.36 45.40
CA THR A 716 -0.58 37.57 45.88
C THR A 716 -1.52 37.27 47.07
N GLU A 717 -2.27 36.15 47.03
CA GLU A 717 -3.08 35.69 48.17
C GLU A 717 -2.22 35.36 49.39
N VAL A 718 -1.09 34.67 49.20
CA VAL A 718 -0.14 34.38 50.29
C VAL A 718 0.47 35.65 50.85
N ILE A 719 0.88 36.60 50.02
CA ILE A 719 1.40 37.93 50.45
C ILE A 719 0.32 38.68 51.22
N ASN A 720 -0.91 38.72 50.72
CA ASN A 720 -2.02 39.36 51.38
C ASN A 720 -2.39 38.72 52.73
N PHE A 721 -2.32 37.37 52.81
CA PHE A 721 -2.49 36.59 54.02
C PHE A 721 -1.38 36.91 55.04
N LEU A 722 -0.11 36.92 54.62
CA LEU A 722 1.02 37.23 55.47
C LEU A 722 0.97 38.69 55.94
N ASN A 723 0.57 39.64 55.12
CA ASN A 723 0.37 41.02 55.51
C ASN A 723 -0.75 41.19 56.55
N LYS A 724 -1.84 40.44 56.42
CA LYS A 724 -2.91 40.38 57.42
C LYS A 724 -2.44 39.83 58.78
N ILE A 725 -1.64 38.76 58.76
CA ILE A 725 -1.08 38.20 60.00
C ILE A 725 -0.10 39.12 60.67
N ASN A 726 0.72 39.81 59.89
CA ASN A 726 1.78 40.74 60.37
C ASN A 726 1.25 42.16 60.70
N GLY A 727 -0.08 42.40 60.67
CA GLY A 727 -0.68 43.65 61.05
C GLY A 727 -0.31 44.83 60.14
N ARG A 728 0.18 44.61 58.97
CA ARG A 728 0.42 45.64 57.97
C ARG A 728 -0.83 45.76 57.09
N ARG A 729 -1.45 46.93 57.09
CA ARG A 729 -2.59 47.33 56.23
C ARG A 729 -2.10 47.61 54.81
#